data_974b037fc9e97f98c96ad151b5701af2
#
_entry.id   974b037fc9e97f98c96ad151b5701af2
#
_cell.length_a   1.000
_cell.length_b   1.000
_cell.length_c   1.000
_cell.angle_alpha   90.00
_cell.angle_beta   90.00
_cell.angle_gamma   90.00
#
_symmetry.space_group_name_H-M   'P 1'
#
loop_
_entity.id
_entity.type
_entity.pdbx_description
1 polymer ?
#
loop_
_entity_poly.entity_id
_entity_poly.type
_entity_poly.pdbx_seq_one_letter_code
_entity_poly.pdbx_strand_id
1 'polypeptide(L)'
;MIGKQKHSGFAGGLLVYVSVALMLTVIACSPVKHVPEGELLLDKVSIHIADNDTIATENLVNYLRQQPNHKVLGFLKLQLGLYNLSGNDSTKWYNRWLQRIGQAPVIYDSVLTEAGRQQLENLMVNRGFLDASVSVDTVAERRKKRMDVTYTITTGSPHVIKSFSIESDDPAIEKLINERITEPLVAEGNALDRNMLDMTRDRVTEMLRNRGYYAFNKENITFIADTVAGSKEVDLIMNIRRPQGVVLSTGEMVGPQEHMKYVVDKIYFVTDYTIANAIDFNFEHTDTIRYKDITVLYGKDRYIKPGVLEEKCFIRPGRPYNASQVDRTYQALSQLPILKYINIEMKPLSTIDGTVYMDAYVLLSRNKKQSVSVEVEGTNSEGDLGFGVGLTYQHRDLGDRSDLLTAKFRAAYESLNGNFDGFVNNRYSEYAGEISIMFPKFKAPFLSRRFKQSSRATTQLTTTMTYQERPEYTRVIAGASWKYQWVRRHRQFTNNRTFDLIDVNYVYLPRTTINFIDLIAPENPLLRYSYEDHFIMRMGYTYYLTNRKVPSVNQNSFLLQPSVTTFRASAETAGNLLYAISSLTNQKKKDGAYKVFGIQYAQYVKGEVDFTYTRFLTSRQALAFHAGFGIEYPYGNSSMVPFEKRFYAGGANNVRGWSARTLGPGSYDAKNEVVDFINQCGDIRFDISLEYRFKLFWVFEGALFMDAGNIWTIKNYENQPGGFFRFRNAFKELAAAYGAGLRLDFTYFLLRLDLGMKAHNPAMNQEPWPIIHPNWHRDATFHFAVGYPF
;
A
#
# COMPACT_ATOMS: atom_id res chain seq x y z
N MET A 1 38.04 -33.41 14.96
CA MET A 1 37.89 -34.23 13.73
C MET A 1 37.33 -33.38 12.62
N ILE A 2 38.21 -33.01 11.69
CA ILE A 2 37.90 -32.22 10.51
C ILE A 2 37.29 -33.12 9.46
N GLY A 3 36.11 -32.82 9.02
CA GLY A 3 35.53 -33.61 7.92
C GLY A 3 34.10 -33.21 7.54
N LYS A 4 33.97 -32.59 6.34
CA LYS A 4 32.78 -32.46 5.51
C LYS A 4 31.87 -31.24 5.72
N GLN A 5 32.36 -30.05 5.38
CA GLN A 5 31.53 -28.98 4.82
C GLN A 5 32.06 -28.61 3.43
N LYS A 6 31.80 -29.41 2.41
CA LYS A 6 32.27 -29.15 1.04
C LYS A 6 31.22 -29.26 -0.07
N HIS A 7 29.92 -29.18 0.24
CA HIS A 7 28.90 -29.38 -0.80
C HIS A 7 27.90 -28.26 -1.08
N SER A 8 27.80 -27.21 -0.26
CA SER A 8 26.85 -26.12 -0.55
C SER A 8 27.37 -25.02 -1.51
N GLY A 9 28.69 -24.80 -1.54
CA GLY A 9 29.31 -23.79 -2.44
C GLY A 9 29.28 -24.18 -3.92
N PHE A 10 29.30 -25.49 -4.23
CA PHE A 10 29.30 -25.99 -5.61
C PHE A 10 27.94 -25.83 -6.30
N ALA A 11 26.84 -26.02 -5.56
CA ALA A 11 25.48 -25.88 -6.06
C ALA A 11 25.11 -24.41 -6.39
N GLY A 12 25.53 -23.45 -5.58
CA GLY A 12 25.29 -22.02 -5.81
C GLY A 12 26.05 -21.47 -7.02
N GLY A 13 27.34 -21.85 -7.15
CA GLY A 13 28.14 -21.50 -8.33
C GLY A 13 27.60 -22.12 -9.61
N LEU A 14 27.21 -23.39 -9.57
CA LEU A 14 26.62 -24.08 -10.72
C LEU A 14 25.30 -23.43 -11.18
N LEU A 15 24.45 -23.03 -10.26
CA LEU A 15 23.20 -22.33 -10.56
C LEU A 15 23.42 -20.96 -11.24
N VAL A 16 24.41 -20.20 -10.81
CA VAL A 16 24.79 -18.93 -11.44
C VAL A 16 25.36 -19.19 -12.86
N TYR A 17 26.25 -20.16 -13.02
CA TYR A 17 26.78 -20.54 -14.34
C TYR A 17 25.69 -21.06 -15.29
N VAL A 18 24.78 -21.87 -14.80
CA VAL A 18 23.64 -22.37 -15.57
C VAL A 18 22.69 -21.23 -15.95
N SER A 19 22.45 -20.27 -15.03
CA SER A 19 21.59 -19.11 -15.30
C SER A 19 22.23 -18.16 -16.33
N VAL A 20 23.53 -17.92 -16.23
CA VAL A 20 24.30 -17.12 -17.18
C VAL A 20 24.39 -17.83 -18.55
N ALA A 21 24.64 -19.12 -18.56
CA ALA A 21 24.65 -19.92 -19.79
C ALA A 21 23.28 -19.94 -20.46
N LEU A 22 22.19 -20.07 -19.68
CA LEU A 22 20.82 -19.98 -20.18
C LEU A 22 20.50 -18.59 -20.73
N MET A 23 20.92 -17.52 -20.06
CA MET A 23 20.82 -16.15 -20.59
C MET A 23 21.59 -15.98 -21.91
N LEU A 24 22.82 -16.49 -21.99
CA LEU A 24 23.62 -16.42 -23.22
C LEU A 24 22.98 -17.18 -24.37
N THR A 25 22.37 -18.34 -24.13
CA THR A 25 21.64 -19.10 -25.17
C THR A 25 20.39 -18.38 -25.63
N VAL A 26 19.67 -17.70 -24.74
CA VAL A 26 18.48 -16.88 -25.09
C VAL A 26 18.87 -15.68 -25.95
N ILE A 27 20.04 -15.07 -25.68
CA ILE A 27 20.57 -13.92 -26.43
C ILE A 27 21.08 -14.35 -27.82
N ALA A 28 21.61 -15.56 -27.95
CA ALA A 28 22.16 -16.11 -29.22
C ALA A 28 21.08 -16.51 -30.25
N CYS A 29 19.82 -16.65 -29.86
CA CYS A 29 18.74 -16.99 -30.78
C CYS A 29 18.43 -15.82 -31.73
N SER A 30 18.34 -16.09 -33.02
CA SER A 30 17.91 -15.08 -34.02
C SER A 30 16.52 -14.55 -33.71
N PRO A 31 16.34 -13.23 -33.54
CA PRO A 31 15.05 -12.64 -33.19
C PRO A 31 13.96 -12.86 -34.25
N VAL A 32 14.34 -13.26 -35.45
CA VAL A 32 13.43 -13.44 -36.63
C VAL A 32 13.15 -14.89 -36.95
N LYS A 33 13.51 -15.85 -36.06
CA LYS A 33 13.36 -17.30 -36.31
C LYS A 33 11.91 -17.72 -36.69
N HIS A 34 10.92 -17.15 -36.02
CA HIS A 34 9.50 -17.47 -36.21
C HIS A 34 8.74 -16.36 -36.96
N VAL A 35 9.44 -15.49 -37.69
CA VAL A 35 8.82 -14.50 -38.58
C VAL A 35 8.46 -15.19 -39.91
N PRO A 36 7.19 -15.17 -40.35
CA PRO A 36 6.76 -15.78 -41.60
C PRO A 36 7.52 -15.22 -42.81
N GLU A 37 7.55 -16.00 -43.92
CA GLU A 37 8.17 -15.52 -45.14
C GLU A 37 7.38 -14.38 -45.76
N GLY A 38 8.07 -13.33 -46.16
CA GLY A 38 7.45 -12.10 -46.69
C GLY A 38 7.05 -11.08 -45.66
N GLU A 39 7.03 -11.43 -44.35
CA GLU A 39 6.69 -10.51 -43.24
C GLU A 39 7.94 -9.95 -42.57
N LEU A 40 7.78 -8.83 -41.85
CA LEU A 40 8.84 -8.13 -41.15
C LEU A 40 8.53 -8.03 -39.66
N LEU A 41 9.52 -8.28 -38.81
CA LEU A 41 9.45 -8.08 -37.37
C LEU A 41 9.47 -6.58 -37.07
N LEU A 42 8.51 -6.10 -36.29
CA LEU A 42 8.55 -4.74 -35.72
C LEU A 42 9.67 -4.67 -34.69
N ASP A 43 10.82 -4.10 -35.08
CA ASP A 43 12.03 -4.09 -34.26
C ASP A 43 12.08 -2.90 -33.32
N LYS A 44 11.73 -1.71 -33.84
CA LYS A 44 11.78 -0.46 -33.08
C LYS A 44 10.56 0.39 -33.42
N VAL A 45 10.01 1.05 -32.41
CA VAL A 45 9.06 2.14 -32.55
C VAL A 45 9.61 3.34 -31.82
N SER A 46 9.70 4.47 -32.51
CA SER A 46 10.17 5.73 -31.96
C SER A 46 9.10 6.79 -32.12
N ILE A 47 8.97 7.66 -31.15
CA ILE A 47 8.12 8.85 -31.20
C ILE A 47 9.04 10.05 -31.07
N HIS A 48 8.97 10.94 -32.02
CA HIS A 48 9.71 12.21 -32.03
C HIS A 48 8.71 13.36 -32.07
N ILE A 49 8.93 14.38 -31.27
CA ILE A 49 8.15 15.61 -31.28
C ILE A 49 9.07 16.67 -31.88
N ALA A 50 8.64 17.26 -32.99
CA ALA A 50 9.50 18.10 -33.79
C ALA A 50 9.64 19.53 -33.23
N ASP A 51 8.63 20.02 -32.51
CA ASP A 51 8.47 21.43 -32.16
C ASP A 51 8.18 21.69 -30.67
N ASN A 52 8.13 20.65 -29.80
CA ASN A 52 7.77 20.84 -28.41
C ASN A 52 8.49 19.87 -27.47
N ASP A 53 9.45 20.35 -26.71
CA ASP A 53 10.24 19.56 -25.77
C ASP A 53 9.55 19.34 -24.41
N THR A 54 8.40 19.98 -24.17
CA THR A 54 7.72 19.88 -22.87
C THR A 54 6.89 18.61 -22.72
N ILE A 55 6.56 17.94 -23.81
CA ILE A 55 5.73 16.74 -23.83
C ILE A 55 6.60 15.50 -23.72
N ALA A 56 6.49 14.75 -22.64
CA ALA A 56 7.23 13.50 -22.45
C ALA A 56 6.78 12.43 -23.45
N THR A 57 7.65 12.04 -24.37
CA THR A 57 7.38 11.03 -25.41
C THR A 57 7.17 9.64 -24.84
N GLU A 58 7.77 9.33 -23.69
CA GLU A 58 7.68 8.01 -23.03
C GLU A 58 6.23 7.59 -22.69
N ASN A 59 5.40 8.57 -22.37
CA ASN A 59 3.99 8.35 -22.07
C ASN A 59 3.15 8.09 -23.32
N LEU A 60 3.62 8.52 -24.51
CA LEU A 60 2.87 8.42 -25.75
C LEU A 60 2.92 7.00 -26.34
N VAL A 61 3.97 6.25 -26.06
CA VAL A 61 4.14 4.86 -26.56
C VAL A 61 2.97 3.96 -26.11
N ASN A 62 2.39 4.22 -24.95
CA ASN A 62 1.27 3.44 -24.43
C ASN A 62 -0.03 3.62 -25.22
N TYR A 63 -0.13 4.65 -26.02
CA TYR A 63 -1.29 4.94 -26.91
C TYR A 63 -1.17 4.25 -28.27
N LEU A 64 0.00 3.71 -28.60
CA LEU A 64 0.18 3.01 -29.85
C LEU A 64 -0.54 1.65 -29.85
N ARG A 65 -1.20 1.33 -30.97
CA ARG A 65 -1.91 0.07 -31.15
C ARG A 65 -0.95 -1.12 -31.33
N GLN A 66 0.25 -0.86 -31.84
CA GLN A 66 1.28 -1.85 -32.03
C GLN A 66 2.59 -1.38 -31.39
N GLN A 67 3.16 -2.25 -30.57
CA GLN A 67 4.42 -1.98 -29.88
C GLN A 67 5.41 -3.11 -30.19
N PRO A 68 6.72 -2.84 -30.31
CA PRO A 68 7.72 -3.85 -30.56
C PRO A 68 7.84 -4.81 -29.38
N ASN A 69 8.47 -5.97 -29.62
CA ASN A 69 8.76 -6.92 -28.57
C ASN A 69 9.52 -6.26 -27.41
N HIS A 70 9.12 -6.60 -26.20
CA HIS A 70 9.63 -6.00 -24.98
C HIS A 70 11.15 -6.14 -24.84
N LYS A 71 11.82 -5.04 -24.53
CA LYS A 71 13.27 -4.99 -24.22
C LYS A 71 13.48 -4.84 -22.71
N VAL A 72 14.09 -5.83 -22.11
CA VAL A 72 14.56 -5.78 -20.72
C VAL A 72 15.84 -4.93 -20.67
N LEU A 73 15.97 -4.06 -19.69
CA LEU A 73 17.11 -3.11 -19.56
C LEU A 73 17.34 -2.25 -20.83
N GLY A 74 16.34 -2.08 -21.68
CA GLY A 74 16.39 -1.27 -22.88
C GLY A 74 16.99 -1.96 -24.12
N PHE A 75 17.69 -3.09 -24.01
CA PHE A 75 18.37 -3.75 -25.13
C PHE A 75 18.07 -5.24 -25.27
N LEU A 76 17.73 -5.97 -24.23
CA LEU A 76 17.55 -7.43 -24.25
C LEU A 76 16.10 -7.82 -24.58
N LYS A 77 15.85 -8.47 -25.71
CA LYS A 77 14.52 -9.05 -26.08
C LYS A 77 14.36 -10.45 -25.47
N LEU A 78 14.40 -10.56 -24.14
CA LEU A 78 14.41 -11.83 -23.40
C LEU A 78 13.18 -12.70 -23.71
N GLN A 79 11.99 -12.10 -23.71
CA GLN A 79 10.73 -12.82 -23.97
C GLN A 79 10.65 -13.38 -25.40
N LEU A 80 11.11 -12.59 -26.38
CA LEU A 80 11.19 -13.06 -27.76
C LEU A 80 12.22 -14.18 -27.91
N GLY A 81 13.35 -14.08 -27.19
CA GLY A 81 14.37 -15.13 -27.15
C GLY A 81 13.82 -16.45 -26.59
N LEU A 82 13.08 -16.39 -25.48
CA LEU A 82 12.41 -17.56 -24.90
C LEU A 82 11.41 -18.19 -25.86
N TYR A 83 10.61 -17.38 -26.56
CA TYR A 83 9.71 -17.86 -27.58
C TYR A 83 10.47 -18.56 -28.74
N ASN A 84 11.57 -17.96 -29.17
CA ASN A 84 12.39 -18.48 -30.26
C ASN A 84 13.17 -19.77 -29.93
N LEU A 85 13.36 -20.06 -28.63
CA LEU A 85 13.88 -21.37 -28.19
C LEU A 85 12.86 -22.51 -28.41
N SER A 86 11.57 -22.20 -28.51
CA SER A 86 10.58 -23.22 -28.82
C SER A 86 10.78 -23.80 -30.23
N GLY A 87 10.46 -25.05 -30.38
CA GLY A 87 10.34 -25.69 -31.69
C GLY A 87 8.96 -25.43 -32.34
N ASN A 88 8.83 -25.80 -33.62
CA ASN A 88 7.58 -25.67 -34.38
C ASN A 88 6.53 -26.69 -33.95
N ASP A 89 6.93 -27.75 -33.24
CA ASP A 89 6.02 -28.82 -32.82
C ASP A 89 5.34 -28.41 -31.52
N SER A 90 4.11 -27.91 -31.63
CA SER A 90 3.27 -27.48 -30.50
C SER A 90 2.66 -28.66 -29.70
N THR A 91 2.86 -29.91 -30.12
CA THR A 91 2.39 -31.06 -29.33
C THR A 91 3.25 -31.30 -28.10
N LYS A 92 4.50 -30.94 -28.14
CA LYS A 92 5.46 -31.09 -27.02
C LYS A 92 5.20 -30.06 -25.92
N TRP A 93 5.06 -30.54 -24.68
CA TRP A 93 4.70 -29.72 -23.52
C TRP A 93 5.68 -28.55 -23.27
N TYR A 94 6.99 -28.76 -23.45
CA TYR A 94 8.00 -27.73 -23.23
C TYR A 94 7.95 -26.65 -24.33
N ASN A 95 7.60 -26.95 -25.58
CA ASN A 95 7.42 -25.93 -26.59
C ASN A 95 6.22 -25.04 -26.28
N ARG A 96 5.09 -25.64 -25.88
CA ARG A 96 3.91 -24.89 -25.41
C ARG A 96 4.24 -24.01 -24.20
N TRP A 97 5.02 -24.53 -23.26
CA TRP A 97 5.44 -23.77 -22.08
C TRP A 97 6.33 -22.59 -22.49
N LEU A 98 7.36 -22.77 -23.33
CA LEU A 98 8.21 -21.71 -23.84
C LEU A 98 7.44 -20.65 -24.62
N GLN A 99 6.48 -21.04 -25.45
CA GLN A 99 5.60 -20.13 -26.18
C GLN A 99 4.69 -19.33 -25.24
N ARG A 100 4.23 -19.94 -24.17
CA ARG A 100 3.36 -19.30 -23.19
C ARG A 100 4.10 -18.27 -22.29
N ILE A 101 5.32 -18.54 -21.89
CA ILE A 101 6.13 -17.64 -21.08
C ILE A 101 6.88 -16.60 -21.91
N GLY A 102 7.14 -16.92 -23.17
CA GLY A 102 7.74 -16.03 -24.15
C GLY A 102 6.73 -15.04 -24.74
N GLN A 103 7.22 -14.19 -25.61
CA GLN A 103 6.42 -13.30 -26.44
C GLN A 103 6.63 -13.64 -27.90
N ALA A 104 5.55 -13.93 -28.63
CA ALA A 104 5.62 -14.13 -30.08
C ALA A 104 6.23 -12.90 -30.78
N PRO A 105 6.91 -13.09 -31.92
CA PRO A 105 7.40 -11.97 -32.72
C PRO A 105 6.24 -11.06 -33.12
N VAL A 106 6.37 -9.78 -32.87
CA VAL A 106 5.38 -8.78 -33.29
C VAL A 106 5.64 -8.47 -34.76
N ILE A 107 4.73 -8.92 -35.63
CA ILE A 107 4.81 -8.66 -37.06
C ILE A 107 4.33 -7.26 -37.38
N TYR A 108 5.02 -6.56 -38.22
CA TYR A 108 4.62 -5.22 -38.65
C TYR A 108 3.28 -5.27 -39.38
N ASP A 109 2.37 -4.42 -38.98
CA ASP A 109 1.04 -4.24 -39.57
C ASP A 109 0.83 -2.76 -39.87
N SER A 110 0.62 -2.45 -41.15
CA SER A 110 0.41 -1.06 -41.61
C SER A 110 -0.92 -0.49 -41.14
N VAL A 111 -1.96 -1.32 -41.00
CA VAL A 111 -3.29 -0.87 -40.53
C VAL A 111 -3.21 -0.45 -39.03
N LEU A 112 -2.54 -1.28 -38.23
CA LEU A 112 -2.32 -0.95 -36.80
C LEU A 112 -1.40 0.25 -36.63
N THR A 113 -0.43 0.45 -37.53
CA THR A 113 0.45 1.59 -37.53
C THR A 113 -0.32 2.88 -37.85
N GLU A 114 -1.19 2.85 -38.87
CA GLU A 114 -2.05 3.98 -39.21
C GLU A 114 -3.07 4.29 -38.08
N ALA A 115 -3.65 3.27 -37.46
CA ALA A 115 -4.52 3.44 -36.31
C ALA A 115 -3.75 4.06 -35.10
N GLY A 116 -2.48 3.70 -34.94
CA GLY A 116 -1.58 4.32 -33.94
C GLY A 116 -1.33 5.80 -34.23
N ARG A 117 -1.11 6.15 -35.51
CA ARG A 117 -0.95 7.55 -35.97
C ARG A 117 -2.18 8.38 -35.61
N GLN A 118 -3.36 7.90 -35.99
CA GLN A 118 -4.62 8.60 -35.71
C GLN A 118 -4.87 8.74 -34.21
N GLN A 119 -4.50 7.74 -33.42
CA GLN A 119 -4.65 7.79 -31.97
C GLN A 119 -3.72 8.82 -31.31
N LEU A 120 -2.48 8.96 -31.79
CA LEU A 120 -1.57 10.01 -31.34
C LEU A 120 -2.05 11.41 -31.74
N GLU A 121 -2.55 11.57 -32.95
CA GLU A 121 -3.11 12.84 -33.43
C GLU A 121 -4.32 13.24 -32.58
N ASN A 122 -5.27 12.33 -32.36
CA ASN A 122 -6.42 12.56 -31.49
C ASN A 122 -6.00 12.89 -30.04
N LEU A 123 -4.93 12.28 -29.55
CA LEU A 123 -4.40 12.59 -28.21
C LEU A 123 -3.87 14.04 -28.13
N MET A 124 -3.19 14.51 -29.17
CA MET A 124 -2.70 15.89 -29.22
C MET A 124 -3.85 16.89 -29.33
N VAL A 125 -4.84 16.60 -30.18
CA VAL A 125 -6.06 17.38 -30.30
C VAL A 125 -6.79 17.48 -28.95
N ASN A 126 -6.91 16.37 -28.24
CA ASN A 126 -7.53 16.36 -26.90
C ASN A 126 -6.74 17.15 -25.84
N ARG A 127 -5.45 17.41 -26.07
CA ARG A 127 -4.59 18.26 -25.21
C ARG A 127 -4.55 19.73 -25.62
N GLY A 128 -5.36 20.10 -26.62
CA GLY A 128 -5.48 21.49 -27.09
C GLY A 128 -4.61 21.84 -28.30
N PHE A 129 -3.89 20.89 -28.87
CA PHE A 129 -3.12 21.09 -30.10
C PHE A 129 -3.99 20.72 -31.30
N LEU A 130 -4.95 21.61 -31.67
CA LEU A 130 -5.97 21.27 -32.68
C LEU A 130 -5.40 21.12 -34.08
N ASP A 131 -4.26 21.74 -34.36
CA ASP A 131 -3.56 21.63 -35.65
C ASP A 131 -2.44 20.57 -35.64
N ALA A 132 -2.40 19.73 -34.60
CA ALA A 132 -1.39 18.71 -34.52
C ALA A 132 -1.50 17.75 -35.71
N SER A 133 -0.37 17.40 -36.27
CA SER A 133 -0.25 16.37 -37.29
C SER A 133 0.78 15.32 -36.91
N VAL A 134 0.54 14.10 -37.33
CA VAL A 134 1.45 12.99 -37.06
C VAL A 134 1.81 12.34 -38.40
N SER A 135 3.09 12.36 -38.75
CA SER A 135 3.63 11.61 -39.86
C SER A 135 4.26 10.31 -39.42
N VAL A 136 4.29 9.33 -40.29
CA VAL A 136 4.88 8.02 -40.01
C VAL A 136 5.90 7.69 -41.08
N ASP A 137 7.12 7.46 -40.66
CA ASP A 137 8.20 6.97 -41.50
C ASP A 137 8.53 5.53 -41.14
N THR A 138 8.70 4.70 -42.17
CA THR A 138 9.00 3.29 -42.00
C THR A 138 10.29 2.92 -42.73
N VAL A 139 11.21 2.25 -42.03
CA VAL A 139 12.47 1.78 -42.60
C VAL A 139 12.53 0.26 -42.53
N ALA A 140 12.50 -0.38 -43.71
CA ALA A 140 12.55 -1.82 -43.84
C ALA A 140 13.98 -2.33 -44.05
N GLU A 141 14.54 -3.05 -43.09
CA GLU A 141 15.78 -3.81 -43.27
C GLU A 141 15.46 -5.23 -43.75
N ARG A 142 15.11 -5.38 -45.04
CA ARG A 142 14.65 -6.66 -45.63
C ARG A 142 15.62 -7.83 -45.44
N ARG A 143 16.95 -7.56 -45.51
CA ARG A 143 17.98 -8.61 -45.25
C ARG A 143 17.92 -9.17 -43.85
N LYS A 144 17.54 -8.37 -42.86
CA LYS A 144 17.40 -8.75 -41.45
C LYS A 144 15.94 -9.09 -41.09
N LYS A 145 14.99 -9.05 -42.03
CA LYS A 145 13.54 -9.20 -41.78
C LYS A 145 13.03 -8.29 -40.66
N ARG A 146 13.43 -7.01 -40.64
CA ARG A 146 13.05 -6.06 -39.59
C ARG A 146 12.42 -4.80 -40.18
N MET A 147 11.52 -4.18 -39.38
CA MET A 147 10.87 -2.92 -39.69
C MET A 147 11.02 -1.97 -38.47
N ASP A 148 11.50 -0.78 -38.73
CA ASP A 148 11.51 0.31 -37.78
C ASP A 148 10.45 1.32 -38.17
N VAL A 149 9.66 1.79 -37.18
CA VAL A 149 8.59 2.77 -37.37
C VAL A 149 8.91 4.01 -36.54
N THR A 150 8.88 5.18 -37.16
CA THR A 150 9.06 6.47 -36.48
C THR A 150 7.82 7.33 -36.68
N TYR A 151 7.20 7.70 -35.57
CA TYR A 151 6.11 8.67 -35.55
C TYR A 151 6.71 10.05 -35.26
N THR A 152 6.53 10.99 -36.15
CA THR A 152 6.93 12.37 -35.95
C THR A 152 5.69 13.23 -35.72
N ILE A 153 5.59 13.79 -34.54
CA ILE A 153 4.48 14.63 -34.08
C ILE A 153 4.89 16.09 -34.26
N THR A 154 4.13 16.83 -35.02
CA THR A 154 4.21 18.29 -35.07
C THR A 154 3.00 18.82 -34.34
N THR A 155 3.22 19.43 -33.19
CA THR A 155 2.13 19.86 -32.31
C THR A 155 1.56 21.19 -32.70
N GLY A 156 2.40 22.07 -33.23
CA GLY A 156 2.05 23.47 -33.37
C GLY A 156 1.86 24.17 -32.02
N SER A 157 1.32 25.35 -32.03
CA SER A 157 0.99 26.09 -30.83
C SER A 157 -0.34 25.56 -30.23
N PRO A 158 -0.44 25.41 -28.92
CA PRO A 158 -1.68 25.01 -28.28
C PRO A 158 -2.75 26.09 -28.44
N HIS A 159 -3.99 25.69 -28.59
CA HIS A 159 -5.12 26.59 -28.50
C HIS A 159 -5.34 26.98 -27.04
N VAL A 160 -5.40 28.30 -26.79
CA VAL A 160 -5.47 28.86 -25.43
C VAL A 160 -6.84 29.52 -25.23
N ILE A 161 -7.40 29.30 -24.05
CA ILE A 161 -8.70 29.90 -23.69
C ILE A 161 -8.50 31.40 -23.49
N LYS A 162 -9.13 32.19 -24.33
CA LYS A 162 -9.13 33.65 -24.27
C LYS A 162 -10.17 34.18 -23.30
N SER A 163 -11.39 33.63 -23.39
CA SER A 163 -12.48 33.96 -22.48
C SER A 163 -13.19 32.69 -22.05
N PHE A 164 -13.67 32.68 -20.82
CA PHE A 164 -14.49 31.58 -20.27
C PHE A 164 -15.78 32.14 -19.68
N SER A 165 -16.91 31.74 -20.24
CA SER A 165 -18.23 32.13 -19.76
C SER A 165 -19.07 30.90 -19.42
N ILE A 166 -20.05 31.10 -18.56
CA ILE A 166 -21.02 30.07 -18.16
C ILE A 166 -22.38 30.54 -18.61
N GLU A 167 -23.04 29.74 -19.39
CA GLU A 167 -24.40 29.96 -19.83
C GLU A 167 -25.31 28.85 -19.33
N SER A 168 -26.48 29.22 -18.85
CA SER A 168 -27.46 28.27 -18.38
C SER A 168 -28.88 28.76 -18.69
N ASP A 169 -29.69 27.84 -19.14
CA ASP A 169 -31.14 28.09 -19.24
C ASP A 169 -31.81 28.24 -17.86
N ASP A 170 -31.06 27.94 -16.76
CA ASP A 170 -31.48 28.07 -15.36
C ASP A 170 -30.65 29.12 -14.65
N PRO A 171 -31.15 30.37 -14.47
CA PRO A 171 -30.39 31.46 -13.84
C PRO A 171 -29.96 31.16 -12.40
N ALA A 172 -30.68 30.31 -11.68
CA ALA A 172 -30.36 29.94 -10.31
C ALA A 172 -29.11 29.06 -10.25
N ILE A 173 -28.95 28.17 -11.22
CA ILE A 173 -27.76 27.32 -11.35
C ILE A 173 -26.55 28.15 -11.80
N GLU A 174 -26.72 29.00 -12.79
CA GLU A 174 -25.66 29.88 -13.28
C GLU A 174 -25.10 30.75 -12.16
N LYS A 175 -25.95 31.43 -11.41
CA LYS A 175 -25.57 32.23 -10.23
C LYS A 175 -24.80 31.39 -9.21
N LEU A 176 -25.30 30.18 -8.92
CA LEU A 176 -24.69 29.29 -7.93
C LEU A 176 -23.30 28.83 -8.34
N ILE A 177 -23.09 28.57 -9.61
CA ILE A 177 -21.76 28.16 -10.14
C ILE A 177 -20.79 29.35 -10.10
N ASN A 178 -21.24 30.54 -10.56
CA ASN A 178 -20.42 31.75 -10.57
C ASN A 178 -19.98 32.18 -9.16
N GLU A 179 -20.87 32.05 -8.17
CA GLU A 179 -20.56 32.39 -6.76
C GLU A 179 -19.59 31.41 -6.09
N ARG A 180 -19.51 30.14 -6.54
CA ARG A 180 -18.87 29.07 -5.79
C ARG A 180 -17.65 28.46 -6.45
N ILE A 181 -17.46 28.65 -7.73
CA ILE A 181 -16.23 28.23 -8.40
C ILE A 181 -15.21 29.36 -8.29
N THR A 182 -14.60 29.48 -7.12
CA THR A 182 -13.56 30.49 -6.84
C THR A 182 -12.22 30.17 -7.49
N GLU A 183 -11.96 28.92 -7.81
CA GLU A 183 -10.77 28.43 -8.49
C GLU A 183 -11.22 27.53 -9.65
N PRO A 184 -11.55 28.09 -10.83
CA PRO A 184 -11.92 27.26 -11.97
C PRO A 184 -10.72 26.41 -12.42
N LEU A 185 -10.98 25.13 -12.72
CA LEU A 185 -9.96 24.27 -13.34
C LEU A 185 -9.68 24.75 -14.77
N VAL A 186 -10.67 25.34 -15.40
CA VAL A 186 -10.61 25.97 -16.71
C VAL A 186 -10.59 27.49 -16.50
N ALA A 187 -9.51 28.15 -16.88
CA ALA A 187 -9.30 29.58 -16.75
C ALA A 187 -8.71 30.18 -18.03
N GLU A 188 -8.89 31.47 -18.19
CA GLU A 188 -8.22 32.23 -19.24
C GLU A 188 -6.71 32.02 -19.20
N GLY A 189 -6.09 31.85 -20.34
CA GLY A 189 -4.67 31.55 -20.50
C GLY A 189 -4.32 30.05 -20.41
N ASN A 190 -5.25 29.17 -20.05
CA ASN A 190 -5.02 27.71 -20.04
C ASN A 190 -5.17 27.15 -21.46
N ALA A 191 -4.42 26.07 -21.75
CA ALA A 191 -4.65 25.28 -22.96
C ALA A 191 -6.04 24.62 -22.93
N LEU A 192 -6.66 24.49 -24.10
CA LEU A 192 -7.96 23.81 -24.29
C LEU A 192 -7.79 22.28 -24.12
N ASP A 193 -7.61 21.82 -22.91
CA ASP A 193 -7.43 20.40 -22.60
C ASP A 193 -8.77 19.75 -22.27
N ARG A 194 -9.16 18.74 -23.06
CA ARG A 194 -10.41 18.03 -22.92
C ARG A 194 -10.53 17.29 -21.56
N ASN A 195 -9.43 16.85 -20.98
CA ASN A 195 -9.45 16.25 -19.65
C ASN A 195 -9.79 17.29 -18.59
N MET A 196 -9.30 18.53 -18.73
CA MET A 196 -9.64 19.63 -17.84
C MET A 196 -11.13 19.99 -17.94
N LEU A 197 -11.69 19.95 -19.15
CA LEU A 197 -13.12 20.15 -19.36
C LEU A 197 -13.95 19.05 -18.67
N ASP A 198 -13.56 17.81 -18.81
CA ASP A 198 -14.25 16.67 -18.17
C ASP A 198 -14.15 16.73 -16.63
N MET A 199 -12.97 17.05 -16.09
CA MET A 199 -12.81 17.28 -14.65
C MET A 199 -13.67 18.45 -14.14
N THR A 200 -13.85 19.47 -14.96
CA THR A 200 -14.72 20.61 -14.63
C THR A 200 -16.18 20.17 -14.60
N ARG A 201 -16.63 19.35 -15.57
CA ARG A 201 -17.97 18.76 -15.57
C ARG A 201 -18.22 17.95 -14.29
N ASP A 202 -17.27 17.08 -13.92
CA ASP A 202 -17.37 16.27 -12.70
C ASP A 202 -17.46 17.15 -11.45
N ARG A 203 -16.63 18.19 -11.35
CA ARG A 203 -16.61 19.12 -10.21
C ARG A 203 -17.90 19.93 -10.06
N VAL A 204 -18.41 20.45 -11.18
CA VAL A 204 -19.69 21.19 -11.21
C VAL A 204 -20.84 20.26 -10.84
N THR A 205 -20.87 19.05 -11.41
CA THR A 205 -21.89 18.04 -11.11
C THR A 205 -21.88 17.69 -9.63
N GLU A 206 -20.73 17.40 -9.05
CA GLU A 206 -20.59 17.10 -7.62
C GLU A 206 -21.06 18.28 -6.76
N MET A 207 -20.66 19.51 -7.13
CA MET A 207 -21.03 20.71 -6.41
C MET A 207 -22.56 20.93 -6.41
N LEU A 208 -23.23 20.76 -7.54
CA LEU A 208 -24.68 20.89 -7.65
C LEU A 208 -25.44 19.78 -6.92
N ARG A 209 -25.00 18.53 -7.08
CA ARG A 209 -25.57 17.39 -6.35
C ARG A 209 -25.41 17.52 -4.83
N ASN A 210 -24.38 18.18 -4.36
CA ASN A 210 -24.21 18.49 -2.94
C ASN A 210 -25.13 19.62 -2.43
N ARG A 211 -25.89 20.27 -3.34
CA ARG A 211 -26.81 21.40 -3.02
C ARG A 211 -28.26 21.15 -3.36
N GLY A 212 -28.63 19.92 -3.56
CA GLY A 212 -30.03 19.56 -3.77
C GLY A 212 -30.38 19.11 -5.18
N TYR A 213 -29.52 19.26 -6.16
CA TYR A 213 -29.82 18.89 -7.55
C TYR A 213 -29.53 17.41 -7.78
N TYR A 214 -30.36 16.53 -7.22
CA TYR A 214 -30.18 15.07 -7.27
C TYR A 214 -30.11 14.51 -8.69
N ALA A 215 -31.03 14.95 -9.58
CA ALA A 215 -31.12 14.47 -10.95
C ALA A 215 -30.04 15.05 -11.88
N PHE A 216 -29.27 16.03 -11.41
CA PHE A 216 -28.22 16.64 -12.23
C PHE A 216 -27.07 15.65 -12.48
N ASN A 217 -26.68 15.53 -13.76
CA ASN A 217 -25.58 14.68 -14.18
C ASN A 217 -24.61 15.42 -15.12
N LYS A 218 -23.47 14.85 -15.44
CA LYS A 218 -22.45 15.50 -16.23
C LYS A 218 -22.83 15.69 -17.71
N GLU A 219 -23.79 14.94 -18.22
CA GLU A 219 -24.32 15.07 -19.59
C GLU A 219 -25.13 16.35 -19.76
N ASN A 220 -25.59 16.96 -18.65
CA ASN A 220 -26.23 18.27 -18.68
C ASN A 220 -25.23 19.41 -18.96
N ILE A 221 -23.91 19.15 -18.87
CA ILE A 221 -22.88 20.14 -19.13
C ILE A 221 -22.22 19.87 -20.48
N THR A 222 -22.24 20.85 -21.37
CA THR A 222 -21.53 20.80 -22.65
C THR A 222 -20.63 22.02 -22.76
N PHE A 223 -19.56 21.88 -23.52
CA PHE A 223 -18.68 23.00 -23.85
C PHE A 223 -18.84 23.36 -25.32
N ILE A 224 -18.95 24.63 -25.58
CA ILE A 224 -18.93 25.25 -26.92
C ILE A 224 -17.65 26.03 -26.99
N ALA A 225 -16.80 25.63 -27.94
CA ALA A 225 -15.54 26.34 -28.20
C ALA A 225 -15.68 27.08 -29.53
N ASP A 226 -15.65 28.38 -29.48
CA ASP A 226 -15.66 29.22 -30.68
C ASP A 226 -14.25 29.65 -31.04
N THR A 227 -13.85 29.36 -32.26
CA THR A 227 -12.51 29.62 -32.79
C THR A 227 -12.58 30.41 -34.08
N VAL A 228 -11.84 31.51 -34.14
CA VAL A 228 -11.68 32.25 -35.39
C VAL A 228 -10.58 31.58 -36.23
N ALA A 229 -10.86 31.33 -37.51
CA ALA A 229 -9.89 30.75 -38.41
C ALA A 229 -8.55 31.49 -38.41
N GLY A 230 -7.46 30.78 -38.12
CA GLY A 230 -6.11 31.35 -38.00
C GLY A 230 -5.75 31.90 -36.63
N SER A 231 -6.69 32.00 -35.70
CA SER A 231 -6.42 32.32 -34.29
C SER A 231 -6.14 31.08 -33.48
N LYS A 232 -5.23 31.20 -32.49
CA LYS A 232 -5.00 30.18 -31.45
C LYS A 232 -5.77 30.47 -30.17
N GLU A 233 -6.58 31.52 -30.19
CA GLU A 233 -7.42 31.90 -29.07
C GLU A 233 -8.82 31.28 -29.24
N VAL A 234 -9.38 30.80 -28.14
CA VAL A 234 -10.67 30.12 -28.07
C VAL A 234 -11.56 30.81 -27.05
N ASP A 235 -12.74 31.24 -27.50
CA ASP A 235 -13.79 31.66 -26.59
C ASP A 235 -14.58 30.40 -26.17
N LEU A 236 -14.53 30.07 -24.86
CA LEU A 236 -15.09 28.84 -24.33
C LEU A 236 -16.34 29.14 -23.49
N ILE A 237 -17.44 28.52 -23.87
CA ILE A 237 -18.71 28.62 -23.17
C ILE A 237 -19.04 27.27 -22.53
N MET A 238 -19.20 27.24 -21.21
CA MET A 238 -19.78 26.11 -20.51
C MET A 238 -21.29 26.25 -20.50
N ASN A 239 -21.96 25.47 -21.34
CA ASN A 239 -23.41 25.49 -21.47
C ASN A 239 -24.05 24.41 -20.62
N ILE A 240 -25.00 24.81 -19.75
CA ILE A 240 -25.76 23.91 -18.88
C ILE A 240 -27.14 23.73 -19.49
N ARG A 241 -27.36 22.55 -20.02
CA ARG A 241 -28.60 22.18 -20.69
C ARG A 241 -29.71 21.90 -19.67
N ARG A 242 -30.93 22.14 -20.07
CA ARG A 242 -32.15 21.74 -19.35
C ARG A 242 -32.20 20.22 -19.18
N PRO A 243 -32.89 19.70 -18.14
CA PRO A 243 -33.14 18.27 -18.02
C PRO A 243 -33.88 17.75 -19.27
N GLN A 244 -33.44 16.57 -19.74
CA GLN A 244 -34.14 15.91 -20.84
C GLN A 244 -35.50 15.41 -20.35
N GLY A 245 -36.55 15.85 -21.00
CA GLY A 245 -37.89 15.34 -20.75
C GLY A 245 -38.06 13.90 -21.27
N VAL A 246 -39.00 13.18 -20.72
CA VAL A 246 -39.40 11.86 -21.22
C VAL A 246 -40.43 12.07 -22.31
N VAL A 247 -40.19 11.52 -23.51
CA VAL A 247 -41.20 11.48 -24.58
C VAL A 247 -42.22 10.40 -24.24
N LEU A 248 -43.45 10.80 -23.99
CA LEU A 248 -44.53 9.83 -23.79
C LEU A 248 -44.91 9.12 -25.10
N SER A 249 -45.60 8.01 -24.98
CA SER A 249 -46.11 7.24 -26.13
C SER A 249 -47.05 8.05 -27.03
N THR A 250 -47.56 9.19 -26.56
CA THR A 250 -48.36 10.19 -27.27
C THR A 250 -47.51 11.14 -28.16
N GLY A 251 -46.20 11.10 -28.08
CA GLY A 251 -45.28 12.01 -28.76
C GLY A 251 -45.06 13.34 -27.99
N GLU A 252 -45.76 13.56 -26.89
CA GLU A 252 -45.57 14.74 -26.05
C GLU A 252 -44.35 14.57 -25.15
N MET A 253 -43.51 15.60 -25.11
CA MET A 253 -42.35 15.65 -24.21
C MET A 253 -42.82 16.19 -22.87
N VAL A 254 -42.85 15.34 -21.85
CA VAL A 254 -43.19 15.72 -20.48
C VAL A 254 -41.93 15.63 -19.64
N GLY A 255 -41.50 16.75 -19.08
CA GLY A 255 -40.36 16.83 -18.18
C GLY A 255 -40.23 18.20 -17.54
N PRO A 256 -39.50 18.32 -16.46
CA PRO A 256 -39.24 19.62 -15.84
C PRO A 256 -38.45 20.53 -16.80
N GLN A 257 -38.93 21.76 -16.95
CA GLN A 257 -38.26 22.78 -17.75
C GLN A 257 -36.98 23.33 -17.07
N GLU A 258 -36.88 23.16 -15.74
CA GLU A 258 -35.79 23.60 -14.91
C GLU A 258 -35.24 22.45 -14.05
N HIS A 259 -34.01 22.60 -13.59
CA HIS A 259 -33.42 21.64 -12.66
C HIS A 259 -34.03 21.79 -11.27
N MET A 260 -34.82 20.84 -10.85
CA MET A 260 -35.50 20.87 -9.57
C MET A 260 -34.53 20.60 -8.41
N LYS A 261 -34.83 21.26 -7.27
CA LYS A 261 -34.17 20.94 -6.00
C LYS A 261 -34.91 19.80 -5.32
N TYR A 262 -34.17 18.92 -4.71
CA TYR A 262 -34.66 17.75 -3.98
C TYR A 262 -34.39 17.92 -2.51
N VAL A 263 -35.36 17.64 -1.68
CA VAL A 263 -35.32 17.69 -0.22
C VAL A 263 -35.63 16.30 0.32
N VAL A 264 -34.85 15.83 1.27
CA VAL A 264 -35.10 14.55 1.92
C VAL A 264 -36.21 14.73 2.94
N ASP A 265 -37.34 13.98 2.79
CA ASP A 265 -38.46 14.03 3.74
C ASP A 265 -38.22 13.06 4.89
N LYS A 266 -38.15 11.75 4.61
CA LYS A 266 -37.94 10.70 5.62
C LYS A 266 -36.80 9.80 5.28
N ILE A 267 -36.26 9.13 6.31
CA ILE A 267 -35.14 8.19 6.17
C ILE A 267 -35.58 6.85 6.74
N TYR A 268 -35.61 5.84 5.89
CA TYR A 268 -35.98 4.47 6.22
C TYR A 268 -34.74 3.57 6.16
N PHE A 269 -34.49 2.80 7.20
CA PHE A 269 -33.54 1.71 7.22
C PHE A 269 -34.29 0.38 7.12
N VAL A 270 -34.05 -0.36 6.06
CA VAL A 270 -34.61 -1.69 5.83
C VAL A 270 -33.57 -2.73 6.15
N THR A 271 -33.76 -3.52 7.19
CA THR A 271 -32.69 -4.39 7.73
C THR A 271 -32.62 -5.77 7.09
N ASP A 272 -33.65 -6.25 6.45
CA ASP A 272 -33.71 -7.57 5.79
C ASP A 272 -33.89 -7.44 4.27
N TYR A 273 -32.98 -6.66 3.68
CA TYR A 273 -32.98 -6.46 2.24
C TYR A 273 -32.44 -7.69 1.50
N THR A 274 -33.18 -8.12 0.48
CA THR A 274 -32.74 -9.09 -0.52
C THR A 274 -32.96 -8.51 -1.91
N ILE A 275 -32.19 -8.95 -2.90
CA ILE A 275 -32.32 -8.46 -4.30
C ILE A 275 -33.75 -8.72 -4.83
N ALA A 276 -34.41 -9.79 -4.40
CA ALA A 276 -35.77 -10.11 -4.79
C ALA A 276 -36.78 -9.07 -4.28
N ASN A 277 -36.59 -8.49 -3.09
CA ASN A 277 -37.47 -7.49 -2.51
C ASN A 277 -37.22 -6.07 -3.05
N ALA A 278 -36.19 -5.88 -3.84
CA ALA A 278 -35.81 -4.58 -4.40
C ALA A 278 -36.71 -4.14 -5.54
N ILE A 279 -37.24 -5.11 -6.31
CA ILE A 279 -37.96 -4.84 -7.58
C ILE A 279 -39.29 -4.13 -7.30
N ASP A 280 -39.99 -4.51 -6.24
CA ASP A 280 -41.34 -4.02 -5.97
C ASP A 280 -41.41 -2.99 -4.82
N PHE A 281 -40.32 -2.62 -4.18
CA PHE A 281 -40.27 -1.78 -2.98
C PHE A 281 -41.25 -2.25 -1.88
N ASN A 282 -41.63 -3.51 -1.91
CA ASN A 282 -42.49 -4.13 -0.93
C ASN A 282 -41.64 -4.82 0.14
N PHE A 283 -41.28 -4.06 1.18
CA PHE A 283 -40.45 -4.58 2.26
C PHE A 283 -41.38 -5.18 3.34
N GLU A 284 -41.47 -6.51 3.37
CA GLU A 284 -42.06 -7.22 4.49
C GLU A 284 -41.31 -6.89 5.76
N HIS A 285 -41.96 -6.25 6.70
CA HIS A 285 -41.37 -5.92 7.99
C HIS A 285 -42.32 -6.36 9.10
N THR A 286 -41.74 -6.92 10.16
CA THR A 286 -42.51 -7.38 11.33
C THR A 286 -42.58 -6.32 12.41
N ASP A 287 -41.68 -5.34 12.36
CA ASP A 287 -41.56 -4.32 13.39
C ASP A 287 -41.00 -3.02 12.83
N THR A 288 -41.54 -1.90 13.32
CA THR A 288 -41.14 -0.53 12.93
C THR A 288 -40.75 0.26 14.15
N ILE A 289 -39.53 0.74 14.20
CA ILE A 289 -39.01 1.58 15.28
C ILE A 289 -38.64 2.96 14.74
N ARG A 290 -39.30 3.98 15.24
CA ARG A 290 -38.89 5.36 14.97
C ARG A 290 -37.92 5.81 16.04
N TYR A 291 -36.75 6.25 15.61
CA TYR A 291 -35.65 6.71 16.51
C TYR A 291 -35.07 8.00 15.98
N LYS A 292 -35.33 9.12 16.65
CA LYS A 292 -34.92 10.46 16.21
C LYS A 292 -35.36 10.74 14.76
N ASP A 293 -34.38 10.94 13.87
CA ASP A 293 -34.54 11.33 12.47
C ASP A 293 -34.69 10.13 11.53
N ILE A 294 -34.69 8.91 12.02
CA ILE A 294 -34.75 7.69 11.22
C ILE A 294 -35.88 6.78 11.63
N THR A 295 -36.40 6.04 10.67
CA THR A 295 -37.36 4.94 10.87
C THR A 295 -36.70 3.65 10.46
N VAL A 296 -36.65 2.64 11.34
CA VAL A 296 -36.06 1.35 11.07
C VAL A 296 -37.14 0.31 10.89
N LEU A 297 -37.15 -0.32 9.72
CA LEU A 297 -38.04 -1.42 9.37
C LEU A 297 -37.26 -2.72 9.57
N TYR A 298 -37.63 -3.45 10.62
CA TYR A 298 -37.04 -4.74 10.91
C TYR A 298 -37.78 -5.86 10.22
N GLY A 299 -37.05 -6.78 9.63
CA GLY A 299 -37.58 -8.05 9.18
C GLY A 299 -37.78 -9.03 10.35
N LYS A 300 -37.31 -10.26 10.21
CA LYS A 300 -37.50 -11.31 11.20
C LYS A 300 -36.79 -11.06 12.54
N ASP A 301 -35.60 -10.46 12.48
CA ASP A 301 -34.70 -10.27 13.62
C ASP A 301 -34.26 -8.84 13.82
N ARG A 302 -34.29 -8.37 15.06
CA ARG A 302 -33.69 -7.07 15.45
C ARG A 302 -32.22 -7.25 15.76
N TYR A 303 -31.38 -7.37 14.73
CA TYR A 303 -29.95 -7.65 14.89
C TYR A 303 -29.07 -6.42 15.08
N ILE A 304 -29.61 -5.20 14.91
CA ILE A 304 -28.85 -3.97 15.09
C ILE A 304 -29.69 -2.89 15.75
N LYS A 305 -29.15 -2.18 16.73
CA LYS A 305 -29.86 -1.12 17.45
C LYS A 305 -30.04 0.12 16.59
N PRO A 306 -31.23 0.81 16.63
CA PRO A 306 -31.48 2.04 15.86
C PRO A 306 -30.45 3.14 16.11
N GLY A 307 -29.95 3.27 17.34
CA GLY A 307 -28.93 4.25 17.69
C GLY A 307 -27.60 4.07 16.98
N VAL A 308 -27.26 2.83 16.58
CA VAL A 308 -26.06 2.57 15.78
C VAL A 308 -26.23 3.05 14.34
N LEU A 309 -27.40 2.83 13.77
CA LEU A 309 -27.75 3.26 12.41
C LEU A 309 -27.84 4.80 12.34
N GLU A 310 -28.45 5.43 13.33
CA GLU A 310 -28.54 6.91 13.40
C GLU A 310 -27.15 7.54 13.53
N GLU A 311 -26.26 6.98 14.35
CA GLU A 311 -24.89 7.46 14.52
C GLU A 311 -24.10 7.43 13.20
N LYS A 312 -24.40 6.47 12.32
CA LYS A 312 -23.76 6.29 11.02
C LYS A 312 -24.51 6.96 9.85
N CYS A 313 -25.66 7.53 10.08
CA CYS A 313 -26.43 8.25 9.09
C CYS A 313 -26.05 9.73 9.07
N PHE A 314 -25.55 10.21 7.92
CA PHE A 314 -25.25 11.62 7.68
C PHE A 314 -26.34 12.35 6.92
N ILE A 315 -27.27 11.63 6.30
CA ILE A 315 -28.45 12.17 5.66
C ILE A 315 -29.34 12.78 6.77
N ARG A 316 -29.99 13.90 6.48
CA ARG A 316 -30.87 14.59 7.45
C ARG A 316 -32.19 14.93 6.80
N PRO A 317 -33.32 14.60 7.46
CA PRO A 317 -34.63 14.99 6.96
C PRO A 317 -34.84 16.52 6.98
N GLY A 318 -35.66 17.03 6.11
CA GLY A 318 -35.95 18.47 5.94
C GLY A 318 -34.75 19.27 5.36
N ARG A 319 -33.73 18.62 4.87
CA ARG A 319 -32.52 19.26 4.27
C ARG A 319 -32.43 18.94 2.77
N PRO A 320 -31.89 19.89 1.98
CA PRO A 320 -31.58 19.59 0.59
C PRO A 320 -30.73 18.34 0.44
N TYR A 321 -30.99 17.57 -0.59
CA TYR A 321 -30.16 16.40 -0.95
C TYR A 321 -28.68 16.78 -1.03
N ASN A 322 -27.83 15.89 -0.56
CA ASN A 322 -26.40 16.08 -0.59
C ASN A 322 -25.70 14.75 -0.88
N ALA A 323 -25.11 14.64 -2.06
CA ALA A 323 -24.45 13.42 -2.51
C ALA A 323 -23.30 12.99 -1.60
N SER A 324 -22.50 13.94 -1.08
CA SER A 324 -21.42 13.64 -0.13
C SER A 324 -21.93 13.07 1.20
N GLN A 325 -23.14 13.46 1.65
CA GLN A 325 -23.74 12.89 2.86
C GLN A 325 -24.22 11.46 2.63
N VAL A 326 -24.75 11.17 1.45
CA VAL A 326 -25.15 9.81 1.05
C VAL A 326 -23.93 8.91 0.99
N ASP A 327 -22.86 9.35 0.31
CA ASP A 327 -21.60 8.61 0.25
C ASP A 327 -20.98 8.38 1.63
N ARG A 328 -20.96 9.40 2.49
CA ARG A 328 -20.50 9.27 3.88
C ARG A 328 -21.33 8.26 4.67
N THR A 329 -22.66 8.24 4.48
CA THR A 329 -23.54 7.27 5.13
C THR A 329 -23.19 5.86 4.68
N TYR A 330 -23.09 5.63 3.37
CA TYR A 330 -22.66 4.36 2.81
C TYR A 330 -21.33 3.90 3.39
N GLN A 331 -20.33 4.77 3.38
CA GLN A 331 -18.98 4.47 3.87
C GLN A 331 -18.95 4.24 5.39
N ALA A 332 -19.78 4.90 6.18
CA ALA A 332 -19.86 4.70 7.61
C ALA A 332 -20.56 3.38 7.97
N LEU A 333 -21.60 3.03 7.22
CA LEU A 333 -22.30 1.75 7.39
C LEU A 333 -21.44 0.57 6.94
N SER A 334 -20.62 0.71 5.89
CA SER A 334 -19.72 -0.34 5.41
C SER A 334 -18.62 -0.72 6.41
N GLN A 335 -18.41 0.08 7.46
CA GLN A 335 -17.50 -0.25 8.56
C GLN A 335 -18.14 -1.17 9.61
N LEU A 336 -19.44 -1.41 9.53
CA LEU A 336 -20.15 -2.27 10.48
C LEU A 336 -19.96 -3.75 10.11
N PRO A 337 -19.26 -4.56 10.92
CA PRO A 337 -18.94 -5.96 10.59
C PRO A 337 -20.13 -6.85 10.32
N ILE A 338 -21.28 -6.51 10.90
CA ILE A 338 -22.53 -7.27 10.73
C ILE A 338 -23.17 -7.04 9.36
N LEU A 339 -22.88 -5.94 8.68
CA LEU A 339 -23.46 -5.62 7.39
C LEU A 339 -22.66 -6.25 6.25
N LYS A 340 -23.35 -6.88 5.31
CA LYS A 340 -22.77 -7.50 4.12
C LYS A 340 -23.00 -6.66 2.87
N TYR A 341 -24.23 -6.19 2.70
CA TYR A 341 -24.67 -5.41 1.56
C TYR A 341 -25.36 -4.15 2.03
N ILE A 342 -25.09 -3.03 1.37
CA ILE A 342 -25.67 -1.72 1.66
C ILE A 342 -26.00 -1.08 0.32
N ASN A 343 -27.25 -0.63 0.17
CA ASN A 343 -27.68 0.21 -0.94
C ASN A 343 -28.46 1.39 -0.39
N ILE A 344 -28.31 2.57 -1.01
CA ILE A 344 -29.05 3.77 -0.60
C ILE A 344 -29.80 4.27 -1.84
N GLU A 345 -31.11 4.18 -1.78
CA GLU A 345 -32.00 4.60 -2.85
C GLU A 345 -32.82 5.81 -2.43
N MET A 346 -32.95 6.75 -3.35
CA MET A 346 -33.73 7.96 -3.16
C MET A 346 -35.00 7.84 -3.98
N LYS A 347 -36.15 7.89 -3.33
CA LYS A 347 -37.48 7.75 -3.98
C LYS A 347 -38.22 9.08 -3.95
N PRO A 348 -38.39 9.75 -5.10
CA PRO A 348 -39.25 10.94 -5.18
C PRO A 348 -40.66 10.61 -4.81
N LEU A 349 -41.33 11.51 -4.05
CA LEU A 349 -42.72 11.35 -3.56
C LEU A 349 -43.68 12.35 -4.19
N SER A 350 -43.36 13.64 -4.05
CA SER A 350 -44.23 14.72 -4.46
C SER A 350 -43.41 15.96 -4.83
N THR A 351 -44.01 16.83 -5.63
CA THR A 351 -43.45 18.14 -5.97
C THR A 351 -44.33 19.21 -5.40
N ILE A 352 -43.75 20.08 -4.58
CA ILE A 352 -44.44 21.22 -3.95
C ILE A 352 -43.60 22.46 -4.20
N ASP A 353 -44.15 23.51 -4.78
CA ASP A 353 -43.53 24.79 -5.05
C ASP A 353 -42.13 24.66 -5.75
N GLY A 354 -42.02 23.81 -6.79
CA GLY A 354 -40.79 23.59 -7.53
C GLY A 354 -39.73 22.76 -6.78
N THR A 355 -40.05 22.25 -5.61
CA THR A 355 -39.19 21.39 -4.81
C THR A 355 -39.71 19.97 -4.79
N VAL A 356 -38.86 18.99 -5.11
CA VAL A 356 -39.21 17.57 -5.06
C VAL A 356 -38.84 17.03 -3.68
N TYR A 357 -39.86 16.50 -2.98
CA TYR A 357 -39.68 15.78 -1.72
C TYR A 357 -39.37 14.30 -2.02
N MET A 358 -38.39 13.73 -1.36
CA MET A 358 -37.99 12.35 -1.55
C MET A 358 -37.70 11.63 -0.24
N ASP A 359 -37.95 10.35 -0.20
CA ASP A 359 -37.54 9.47 0.89
C ASP A 359 -36.23 8.78 0.58
N ALA A 360 -35.41 8.65 1.61
CA ALA A 360 -34.17 7.91 1.55
C ALA A 360 -34.36 6.50 2.13
N TYR A 361 -34.19 5.49 1.32
CA TYR A 361 -34.23 4.09 1.72
C TYR A 361 -32.81 3.54 1.81
N VAL A 362 -32.36 3.22 3.02
CA VAL A 362 -31.07 2.58 3.31
C VAL A 362 -31.33 1.09 3.46
N LEU A 363 -31.00 0.34 2.42
CA LEU A 363 -31.27 -1.08 2.29
C LEU A 363 -30.07 -1.88 2.79
N LEU A 364 -30.28 -2.72 3.81
CA LEU A 364 -29.22 -3.42 4.51
C LEU A 364 -29.45 -4.93 4.47
N SER A 365 -28.41 -5.70 4.15
CA SER A 365 -28.41 -7.12 4.40
C SER A 365 -27.33 -7.51 5.41
N ARG A 366 -27.65 -8.48 6.26
CA ARG A 366 -26.74 -8.91 7.32
C ARG A 366 -25.73 -9.95 6.84
N ASN A 367 -24.59 -9.96 7.48
CA ASN A 367 -23.60 -11.02 7.42
C ASN A 367 -23.92 -12.10 8.47
N LYS A 368 -23.29 -13.26 8.38
CA LYS A 368 -23.35 -14.26 9.44
C LYS A 368 -22.79 -13.67 10.74
N LYS A 369 -23.55 -13.78 11.83
CA LYS A 369 -23.12 -13.29 13.17
C LYS A 369 -21.80 -13.90 13.61
N GLN A 370 -21.60 -15.16 13.30
CA GLN A 370 -20.43 -15.93 13.73
C GLN A 370 -19.71 -16.55 12.54
N SER A 371 -18.41 -16.67 12.63
CA SER A 371 -17.59 -17.44 11.70
C SER A 371 -16.38 -18.03 12.40
N VAL A 372 -15.97 -19.18 11.94
CA VAL A 372 -14.73 -19.84 12.33
C VAL A 372 -13.88 -20.01 11.08
N SER A 373 -12.61 -19.70 11.16
CA SER A 373 -11.63 -19.99 10.13
C SER A 373 -10.45 -20.74 10.71
N VAL A 374 -9.94 -21.68 9.92
CA VAL A 374 -8.70 -22.41 10.21
C VAL A 374 -7.68 -21.97 9.18
N GLU A 375 -6.50 -21.60 9.65
CA GLU A 375 -5.37 -21.15 8.85
C GLU A 375 -4.21 -22.12 9.06
N VAL A 376 -3.56 -22.52 7.97
CA VAL A 376 -2.32 -23.30 8.01
C VAL A 376 -1.25 -22.48 7.33
N GLU A 377 -0.15 -22.28 8.01
CA GLU A 377 0.96 -21.45 7.53
C GLU A 377 2.28 -22.21 7.55
N GLY A 378 3.11 -21.99 6.56
CA GLY A 378 4.52 -22.35 6.62
C GLY A 378 5.31 -21.14 7.10
N THR A 379 6.22 -21.33 8.03
CA THR A 379 7.10 -20.28 8.54
C THR A 379 8.53 -20.52 8.10
N ASN A 380 9.26 -19.44 7.88
CA ASN A 380 10.70 -19.46 7.67
C ASN A 380 11.29 -18.25 8.38
N SER A 381 11.91 -18.53 9.53
CA SER A 381 12.55 -17.50 10.36
C SER A 381 14.04 -17.64 10.25
N GLU A 382 14.69 -16.77 9.43
CA GLU A 382 16.15 -16.73 9.26
C GLU A 382 16.80 -18.04 8.74
N GLY A 383 16.04 -18.88 8.04
CA GLY A 383 16.47 -20.18 7.54
C GLY A 383 15.89 -21.37 8.31
N ASP A 384 15.25 -21.12 9.45
CA ASP A 384 14.54 -22.12 10.22
C ASP A 384 13.14 -22.36 9.61
N LEU A 385 12.88 -23.59 9.23
CA LEU A 385 11.63 -23.97 8.61
C LEU A 385 10.64 -24.46 9.68
N GLY A 386 9.41 -23.98 9.56
CA GLY A 386 8.37 -24.36 10.49
C GLY A 386 6.99 -24.39 9.85
N PHE A 387 6.02 -24.78 10.65
CA PHE A 387 4.61 -24.70 10.31
C PHE A 387 3.79 -24.21 11.50
N GLY A 388 2.67 -23.56 11.19
CA GLY A 388 1.74 -23.07 12.18
C GLY A 388 0.31 -23.44 11.82
N VAL A 389 -0.53 -23.56 12.82
CA VAL A 389 -1.97 -23.71 12.68
C VAL A 389 -2.67 -22.65 13.51
N GLY A 390 -3.56 -21.90 12.87
CA GLY A 390 -4.36 -20.86 13.48
C GLY A 390 -5.84 -21.22 13.47
N LEU A 391 -6.53 -20.94 14.57
CA LEU A 391 -7.98 -21.01 14.69
C LEU A 391 -8.50 -19.63 15.04
N THR A 392 -9.37 -19.06 14.21
CA THR A 392 -9.96 -17.75 14.45
C THR A 392 -11.47 -17.86 14.54
N TYR A 393 -12.02 -17.48 15.67
CA TYR A 393 -13.45 -17.27 15.88
C TYR A 393 -13.78 -15.79 15.83
N GLN A 394 -14.84 -15.43 15.12
CA GLN A 394 -15.36 -14.07 15.07
C GLN A 394 -16.86 -14.04 15.39
N HIS A 395 -17.26 -13.10 16.26
CA HIS A 395 -18.64 -12.72 16.49
C HIS A 395 -18.84 -11.25 16.11
N ARG A 396 -19.60 -10.98 15.03
CA ARG A 396 -19.69 -9.67 14.38
C ARG A 396 -20.73 -8.73 14.96
N ASP A 397 -21.44 -9.14 15.98
CA ASP A 397 -22.56 -8.38 16.51
C ASP A 397 -22.71 -8.59 18.01
N LEU A 398 -21.71 -8.22 18.77
CA LEU A 398 -21.76 -8.33 20.22
C LEU A 398 -22.72 -7.27 20.78
N GLY A 399 -23.83 -7.73 21.39
CA GLY A 399 -24.84 -6.86 22.00
C GLY A 399 -25.67 -6.01 21.03
N ASP A 400 -25.84 -6.45 19.77
CA ASP A 400 -26.62 -5.80 18.70
C ASP A 400 -26.11 -4.38 18.38
N ARG A 401 -24.79 -4.18 18.48
CA ARG A 401 -24.08 -2.91 18.23
C ARG A 401 -23.09 -2.98 17.09
N SER A 402 -23.04 -4.15 16.43
CA SER A 402 -22.01 -4.44 15.43
C SER A 402 -20.58 -4.36 15.99
N ASP A 403 -20.42 -4.58 17.30
CA ASP A 403 -19.10 -4.72 17.90
C ASP A 403 -18.53 -6.10 17.52
N LEU A 404 -17.28 -6.14 17.05
CA LEU A 404 -16.62 -7.36 16.60
C LEU A 404 -15.76 -7.95 17.71
N LEU A 405 -16.14 -9.14 18.18
CA LEU A 405 -15.28 -9.97 19.01
C LEU A 405 -14.49 -10.91 18.10
N THR A 406 -13.18 -10.95 18.28
CA THR A 406 -12.29 -11.92 17.62
C THR A 406 -11.51 -12.66 18.69
N ALA A 407 -11.56 -13.98 18.66
CA ALA A 407 -10.70 -14.84 19.45
C ALA A 407 -9.84 -15.67 18.50
N LYS A 408 -8.51 -15.57 18.66
CA LYS A 408 -7.53 -16.31 17.87
C LYS A 408 -6.71 -17.21 18.76
N PHE A 409 -6.46 -18.39 18.28
CA PHE A 409 -5.48 -19.31 18.85
C PHE A 409 -4.52 -19.73 17.75
N ARG A 410 -3.23 -19.71 18.04
CA ARG A 410 -2.16 -20.11 17.12
C ARG A 410 -1.21 -21.06 17.83
N ALA A 411 -0.85 -22.13 17.16
CA ALA A 411 0.23 -23.03 17.55
C ALA A 411 1.23 -23.09 16.40
N ALA A 412 2.51 -22.86 16.68
CA ALA A 412 3.57 -22.91 15.69
C ALA A 412 4.74 -23.75 16.20
N TYR A 413 5.41 -24.41 15.26
CA TYR A 413 6.58 -25.21 15.49
C TYR A 413 7.62 -24.88 14.42
N GLU A 414 8.88 -24.65 14.82
CA GLU A 414 10.01 -24.43 13.93
C GLU A 414 11.19 -25.33 14.30
N SER A 415 11.86 -25.87 13.31
CA SER A 415 13.10 -26.62 13.46
C SER A 415 14.27 -25.68 13.30
N LEU A 416 15.04 -25.49 14.36
CA LEU A 416 16.18 -24.58 14.39
C LEU A 416 17.43 -25.24 13.76
N ASN A 417 18.06 -24.54 12.80
CA ASN A 417 19.23 -25.02 12.05
C ASN A 417 20.56 -24.53 12.68
N GLY A 418 20.70 -24.53 14.00
CA GLY A 418 21.91 -24.11 14.71
C GLY A 418 22.67 -25.29 15.33
N ASN A 419 23.99 -25.14 15.51
CA ASN A 419 24.79 -26.01 16.40
C ASN A 419 24.55 -25.54 17.84
N PHE A 420 23.58 -26.15 18.49
CA PHE A 420 23.24 -25.87 19.90
C PHE A 420 23.90 -26.92 20.79
N ASP A 421 25.25 -27.06 20.71
CA ASP A 421 26.02 -27.97 21.56
C ASP A 421 25.81 -27.59 23.03
N GLY A 422 25.15 -28.49 23.81
CA GLY A 422 24.81 -28.25 25.20
C GLY A 422 23.36 -27.97 25.51
N PHE A 423 22.48 -27.81 24.50
CA PHE A 423 21.03 -27.60 24.68
C PHE A 423 20.24 -28.91 24.45
N VAL A 424 19.16 -29.05 25.23
CA VAL A 424 18.37 -30.28 25.26
C VAL A 424 17.49 -30.45 24.00
N ASN A 425 17.17 -29.38 23.28
CA ASN A 425 16.25 -29.38 22.12
C ASN A 425 16.67 -28.36 21.06
N ASN A 426 16.60 -28.72 19.77
CA ASN A 426 16.82 -27.82 18.63
C ASN A 426 15.47 -27.41 18.00
N ARG A 427 14.49 -27.03 18.82
CA ARG A 427 13.15 -26.70 18.35
C ARG A 427 12.61 -25.46 19.04
N TYR A 428 11.80 -24.73 18.30
CA TYR A 428 10.99 -23.67 18.81
C TYR A 428 9.52 -24.05 18.77
N SER A 429 8.83 -23.85 19.87
CA SER A 429 7.38 -24.04 19.94
C SER A 429 6.72 -22.76 20.47
N GLU A 430 5.62 -22.35 19.82
CA GLU A 430 4.85 -21.19 20.22
C GLU A 430 3.37 -21.51 20.31
N TYR A 431 2.75 -21.10 21.40
CA TYR A 431 1.30 -21.11 21.57
C TYR A 431 0.84 -19.70 21.88
N ALA A 432 0.00 -19.11 21.02
CA ALA A 432 -0.49 -17.76 21.18
C ALA A 432 -2.01 -17.72 21.22
N GLY A 433 -2.56 -16.98 22.17
CA GLY A 433 -3.98 -16.66 22.28
C GLY A 433 -4.18 -15.14 22.20
N GLU A 434 -5.17 -14.71 21.42
CA GLU A 434 -5.59 -13.31 21.32
C GLU A 434 -7.10 -13.21 21.44
N ILE A 435 -7.56 -12.32 22.29
CA ILE A 435 -8.98 -11.91 22.34
C ILE A 435 -9.03 -10.40 22.09
N SER A 436 -9.78 -9.98 21.07
CA SER A 436 -9.94 -8.56 20.75
C SER A 436 -11.41 -8.20 20.56
N ILE A 437 -11.78 -7.01 21.04
CA ILE A 437 -13.08 -6.40 20.81
C ILE A 437 -12.86 -5.10 20.07
N MET A 438 -13.41 -5.01 18.87
CA MET A 438 -13.37 -3.80 18.04
C MET A 438 -14.73 -3.13 18.01
N PHE A 439 -14.78 -1.89 18.45
CA PHE A 439 -15.94 -1.01 18.36
C PHE A 439 -15.81 -0.16 17.10
N PRO A 440 -16.81 -0.13 16.19
CA PRO A 440 -16.76 0.67 14.96
C PRO A 440 -17.04 2.15 15.24
N LYS A 441 -16.48 2.70 16.32
CA LYS A 441 -16.59 4.09 16.75
C LYS A 441 -15.54 4.49 17.78
N PHE A 442 -15.37 5.80 18.02
CA PHE A 442 -14.59 6.28 19.14
C PHE A 442 -15.31 6.06 20.49
N LYS A 443 -14.73 5.26 21.35
CA LYS A 443 -15.09 5.09 22.76
C LYS A 443 -14.31 6.05 23.67
N ALA A 444 -14.15 7.32 23.25
CA ALA A 444 -13.42 8.32 24.00
C ALA A 444 -14.41 9.37 24.56
N PRO A 445 -14.56 9.52 25.88
CA PRO A 445 -15.57 10.41 26.48
C PRO A 445 -15.32 11.88 26.17
N PHE A 446 -14.07 12.30 26.07
CA PHE A 446 -13.68 13.71 25.94
C PHE A 446 -13.76 14.28 24.51
N LEU A 447 -14.03 13.46 23.51
CA LEU A 447 -14.09 13.91 22.12
C LEU A 447 -15.49 14.41 21.74
N SER A 448 -15.56 15.56 21.05
CA SER A 448 -16.83 16.11 20.57
C SER A 448 -17.55 15.17 19.62
N ARG A 449 -18.89 15.21 19.63
CA ARG A 449 -19.72 14.39 18.71
C ARG A 449 -19.40 14.66 17.24
N ARG A 450 -19.12 15.92 16.89
CA ARG A 450 -18.75 16.35 15.53
C ARG A 450 -17.46 15.69 15.05
N PHE A 451 -16.44 15.63 15.92
CA PHE A 451 -15.18 14.95 15.62
C PHE A 451 -15.36 13.43 15.48
N LYS A 452 -16.11 12.79 16.38
CA LYS A 452 -16.40 11.35 16.33
C LYS A 452 -17.11 10.96 15.05
N GLN A 453 -18.09 11.76 14.60
CA GLN A 453 -18.83 11.51 13.36
C GLN A 453 -18.00 11.79 12.10
N SER A 454 -17.14 12.83 12.11
CA SER A 454 -16.30 13.18 10.94
C SER A 454 -15.14 12.20 10.69
N SER A 455 -14.82 11.39 11.68
CA SER A 455 -13.69 10.46 11.63
C SER A 455 -14.20 9.03 11.47
N ARG A 456 -13.69 8.31 10.47
CA ARG A 456 -13.92 6.87 10.37
C ARG A 456 -13.05 6.18 11.39
N ALA A 457 -13.58 6.07 12.60
CA ALA A 457 -12.79 5.63 13.73
C ALA A 457 -13.25 4.30 14.27
N THR A 458 -12.29 3.56 14.77
CA THR A 458 -12.49 2.34 15.55
C THR A 458 -11.76 2.44 16.88
N THR A 459 -12.32 1.79 17.88
CA THR A 459 -11.66 1.56 19.17
C THR A 459 -11.45 0.07 19.32
N GLN A 460 -10.25 -0.36 19.64
CA GLN A 460 -9.93 -1.78 19.81
C GLN A 460 -9.34 -2.00 21.22
N LEU A 461 -9.88 -3.00 21.88
CA LEU A 461 -9.32 -3.59 23.09
C LEU A 461 -8.80 -4.96 22.73
N THR A 462 -7.55 -5.25 23.08
CA THR A 462 -6.93 -6.54 22.77
C THR A 462 -6.23 -7.06 24.01
N THR A 463 -6.37 -8.36 24.26
CA THR A 463 -5.57 -9.09 25.26
C THR A 463 -4.88 -10.25 24.55
N THR A 464 -3.61 -10.41 24.78
CA THR A 464 -2.77 -11.44 24.19
C THR A 464 -2.05 -12.22 25.26
N MET A 465 -1.84 -13.52 25.00
CA MET A 465 -0.98 -14.37 25.80
C MET A 465 -0.21 -15.28 24.85
N THR A 466 1.10 -15.26 24.95
CA THR A 466 1.99 -16.07 24.12
C THR A 466 2.93 -16.85 25.02
N TYR A 467 2.98 -18.14 24.84
CA TYR A 467 3.96 -19.04 25.45
C TYR A 467 4.95 -19.48 24.38
N GLN A 468 6.23 -19.24 24.64
CA GLN A 468 7.31 -19.58 23.73
C GLN A 468 8.32 -20.46 24.45
N GLU A 469 8.67 -21.56 23.82
CA GLU A 469 9.71 -22.46 24.29
C GLU A 469 10.81 -22.55 23.23
N ARG A 470 12.00 -22.11 23.63
CA ARG A 470 13.24 -22.22 22.85
C ARG A 470 14.26 -23.05 23.64
N PRO A 471 15.34 -23.52 22.99
CA PRO A 471 16.40 -24.19 23.71
C PRO A 471 16.95 -23.40 24.88
N GLU A 472 17.07 -22.07 24.71
CA GLU A 472 17.72 -21.16 25.65
C GLU A 472 16.80 -20.71 26.78
N TYR A 473 15.49 -20.61 26.52
CA TYR A 473 14.52 -20.09 27.48
C TYR A 473 13.09 -20.56 27.23
N THR A 474 12.31 -20.50 28.27
CA THR A 474 10.85 -20.48 28.19
C THR A 474 10.37 -19.09 28.54
N ARG A 475 9.52 -18.51 27.69
CA ARG A 475 9.04 -17.15 27.86
C ARG A 475 7.52 -17.09 27.76
N VAL A 476 6.89 -16.38 28.69
CA VAL A 476 5.47 -16.07 28.67
C VAL A 476 5.32 -14.56 28.46
N ILE A 477 4.58 -14.17 27.43
CA ILE A 477 4.27 -12.77 27.16
C ILE A 477 2.77 -12.58 27.32
N ALA A 478 2.37 -11.73 28.25
CA ALA A 478 0.98 -11.32 28.42
C ALA A 478 0.84 -9.85 28.03
N GLY A 479 -0.15 -9.53 27.22
CA GLY A 479 -0.36 -8.16 26.74
C GLY A 479 -1.81 -7.72 26.88
N ALA A 480 -2.00 -6.42 27.08
CA ALA A 480 -3.30 -5.75 27.02
C ALA A 480 -3.15 -4.39 26.35
N SER A 481 -3.98 -4.11 25.38
CA SER A 481 -3.91 -2.83 24.67
C SER A 481 -5.26 -2.17 24.46
N TRP A 482 -5.25 -0.84 24.50
CA TRP A 482 -6.38 0.01 24.16
C TRP A 482 -5.93 0.96 23.05
N LYS A 483 -6.50 0.79 21.87
CA LYS A 483 -6.08 1.45 20.64
C LYS A 483 -7.23 2.20 19.99
N TYR A 484 -6.95 3.40 19.51
CA TYR A 484 -7.82 4.18 18.64
C TYR A 484 -7.22 4.25 17.25
N GLN A 485 -8.02 3.97 16.23
CA GLN A 485 -7.62 4.11 14.84
C GLN A 485 -8.65 4.97 14.09
N TRP A 486 -8.18 5.86 13.24
CA TRP A 486 -9.06 6.61 12.35
C TRP A 486 -8.40 6.94 11.03
N VAL A 487 -9.23 6.98 9.99
CA VAL A 487 -8.82 7.21 8.61
C VAL A 487 -9.42 8.51 8.11
N ARG A 488 -8.60 9.35 7.51
CA ARG A 488 -9.05 10.52 6.77
C ARG A 488 -8.55 10.42 5.34
N ARG A 489 -9.45 10.64 4.38
CA ARG A 489 -9.10 10.78 2.97
C ARG A 489 -9.13 12.26 2.61
N HIS A 490 -8.05 12.73 2.00
CA HIS A 490 -7.97 14.09 1.48
C HIS A 490 -7.36 14.06 0.09
N ARG A 491 -8.15 14.44 -0.91
CA ARG A 491 -7.75 14.40 -2.33
C ARG A 491 -7.23 12.99 -2.71
N GLN A 492 -5.94 12.91 -3.04
CA GLN A 492 -5.30 11.67 -3.47
C GLN A 492 -4.71 10.85 -2.32
N PHE A 493 -4.63 11.42 -1.11
CA PHE A 493 -3.98 10.78 0.03
C PHE A 493 -4.96 10.16 1.01
N THR A 494 -4.61 8.98 1.49
CA THR A 494 -5.23 8.33 2.64
C THR A 494 -4.31 8.50 3.84
N ASN A 495 -4.87 9.02 4.92
CA ASN A 495 -4.16 9.28 6.16
C ASN A 495 -4.75 8.38 7.25
N ASN A 496 -3.97 7.40 7.69
CA ASN A 496 -4.30 6.52 8.80
C ASN A 496 -3.58 7.00 10.05
N ARG A 497 -4.30 7.14 11.14
CA ARG A 497 -3.75 7.53 12.44
C ARG A 497 -4.11 6.48 13.46
N THR A 498 -3.13 6.10 14.23
CA THR A 498 -3.30 5.16 15.34
C THR A 498 -2.81 5.82 16.61
N PHE A 499 -3.60 5.75 17.67
CA PHE A 499 -3.23 6.19 18.99
C PHE A 499 -3.40 5.02 19.96
N ASP A 500 -2.28 4.49 20.42
CA ASP A 500 -2.21 3.49 21.48
C ASP A 500 -2.31 4.25 22.81
N LEU A 501 -3.47 4.25 23.42
CA LEU A 501 -3.68 4.95 24.71
C LEU A 501 -2.92 4.25 25.82
N ILE A 502 -3.00 2.93 25.85
CA ILE A 502 -2.29 2.08 26.78
C ILE A 502 -1.96 0.79 26.02
N ASP A 503 -0.72 0.37 26.12
CA ASP A 503 -0.27 -0.94 25.63
C ASP A 503 0.70 -1.50 26.67
N VAL A 504 0.26 -2.55 27.35
CA VAL A 504 1.00 -3.22 28.40
C VAL A 504 1.53 -4.54 27.86
N ASN A 505 2.81 -4.75 27.99
CA ASN A 505 3.48 -6.01 27.73
C ASN A 505 4.23 -6.46 28.98
N TYR A 506 3.83 -7.59 29.50
CA TYR A 506 4.45 -8.29 30.61
C TYR A 506 5.18 -9.49 30.04
N VAL A 507 6.50 -9.48 30.15
CA VAL A 507 7.37 -10.57 29.74
C VAL A 507 7.88 -11.27 30.98
N TYR A 508 7.57 -12.57 31.11
CA TYR A 508 7.97 -13.42 32.21
C TYR A 508 8.77 -14.61 31.69
N LEU A 509 9.93 -14.84 32.26
CA LEU A 509 10.84 -15.95 31.91
C LEU A 509 10.88 -16.98 33.04
N PRO A 510 9.94 -17.94 33.08
CA PRO A 510 9.88 -18.94 34.14
C PRO A 510 11.07 -19.89 34.17
N ARG A 511 11.75 -20.05 33.04
CA ARG A 511 12.91 -20.91 32.90
C ARG A 511 13.94 -20.19 32.00
N THR A 512 15.06 -19.86 32.57
CA THR A 512 16.30 -19.54 31.84
C THR A 512 17.31 -20.65 32.19
N THR A 513 18.09 -21.08 31.24
CA THR A 513 19.19 -21.97 31.52
C THR A 513 20.24 -21.17 32.27
N ILE A 514 20.22 -21.20 33.61
CA ILE A 514 21.06 -20.40 34.52
C ILE A 514 22.54 -20.46 34.09
N ASN A 515 23.00 -21.64 33.67
CA ASN A 515 24.35 -21.84 33.13
C ASN A 515 24.65 -21.04 31.88
N PHE A 516 23.66 -20.63 31.09
CA PHE A 516 23.86 -19.85 29.87
C PHE A 516 24.29 -18.42 30.17
N ILE A 517 23.61 -17.76 31.10
CA ILE A 517 23.90 -16.37 31.45
C ILE A 517 25.20 -16.26 32.21
N ASP A 518 25.43 -17.16 33.19
CA ASP A 518 26.59 -17.11 34.08
C ASP A 518 27.87 -17.65 33.43
N LEU A 519 27.78 -18.59 32.47
CA LEU A 519 28.92 -19.16 31.74
C LEU A 519 29.30 -18.37 30.49
N ILE A 520 28.32 -17.80 29.76
CA ILE A 520 28.57 -17.17 28.46
C ILE A 520 28.86 -15.67 28.59
N ALA A 521 28.24 -14.98 29.53
CA ALA A 521 28.46 -13.55 29.70
C ALA A 521 28.20 -13.03 31.11
N PRO A 522 29.03 -13.39 32.09
CA PRO A 522 28.87 -12.93 33.47
C PRO A 522 28.94 -11.39 33.61
N GLU A 523 29.61 -10.72 32.68
CA GLU A 523 29.84 -9.29 32.68
C GLU A 523 29.07 -8.50 31.61
N ASN A 524 28.16 -9.17 30.81
CA ASN A 524 27.41 -8.48 29.77
C ASN A 524 26.04 -7.98 30.27
N PRO A 525 25.91 -6.66 30.63
CA PRO A 525 24.65 -6.10 31.14
C PRO A 525 23.49 -6.16 30.12
N LEU A 526 23.79 -6.10 28.81
CA LEU A 526 22.77 -6.19 27.74
C LEU A 526 22.15 -7.59 27.70
N LEU A 527 23.00 -8.61 27.77
CA LEU A 527 22.57 -9.98 27.79
C LEU A 527 21.72 -10.26 29.01
N ARG A 528 22.20 -9.85 30.19
CA ARG A 528 21.51 -10.04 31.45
C ARG A 528 20.13 -9.40 31.44
N TYR A 529 20.06 -8.15 31.02
CA TYR A 529 18.80 -7.41 30.91
C TYR A 529 17.84 -8.03 29.88
N SER A 530 18.35 -8.66 28.81
CA SER A 530 17.51 -9.29 27.78
C SER A 530 16.81 -10.57 28.25
N TYR A 531 17.35 -11.22 29.31
CA TYR A 531 16.82 -12.44 29.90
C TYR A 531 16.20 -12.21 31.30
N GLU A 532 15.91 -10.96 31.66
CA GLU A 532 15.15 -10.63 32.86
C GLU A 532 13.65 -10.43 32.51
N ASP A 533 12.83 -10.51 33.56
CA ASP A 533 11.42 -10.16 33.43
C ASP A 533 11.25 -8.68 33.13
N HIS A 534 10.36 -8.37 32.19
CA HIS A 534 10.12 -7.00 31.77
C HIS A 534 8.66 -6.60 31.89
N PHE A 535 8.42 -5.40 32.37
CA PHE A 535 7.13 -4.75 32.35
C PHE A 535 7.20 -3.46 31.53
N ILE A 536 6.50 -3.45 30.39
CA ILE A 536 6.48 -2.29 29.47
C ILE A 536 5.05 -1.78 29.38
N MET A 537 4.81 -0.57 29.88
CA MET A 537 3.55 0.14 29.70
C MET A 537 3.82 1.36 28.84
N ARG A 538 3.40 1.31 27.58
CA ARG A 538 3.64 2.36 26.61
C ARG A 538 2.36 3.06 26.15
N MET A 539 2.54 4.30 25.71
CA MET A 539 1.59 5.11 24.95
C MET A 539 2.24 5.48 23.63
N GLY A 540 1.51 5.41 22.52
CA GLY A 540 2.09 5.65 21.22
C GLY A 540 1.16 6.36 20.25
N TYR A 541 1.74 7.07 19.28
CA TYR A 541 1.01 7.67 18.17
C TYR A 541 1.71 7.34 16.86
N THR A 542 0.95 6.84 15.89
CA THR A 542 1.45 6.56 14.53
C THR A 542 0.63 7.33 13.51
N TYR A 543 1.33 8.03 12.65
CA TYR A 543 0.82 8.72 11.49
C TYR A 543 1.29 8.00 10.23
N TYR A 544 0.35 7.59 9.38
CA TYR A 544 0.65 6.91 8.12
C TYR A 544 -0.09 7.58 6.98
N LEU A 545 0.64 8.10 6.01
CA LEU A 545 0.14 8.79 4.83
C LEU A 545 0.53 8.04 3.57
N THR A 546 -0.43 7.77 2.68
CA THR A 546 -0.14 7.16 1.39
C THR A 546 -1.11 7.63 0.32
N ASN A 547 -0.63 7.75 -0.92
CA ASN A 547 -1.46 7.94 -2.11
C ASN A 547 -1.69 6.64 -2.90
N ARG A 548 -1.25 5.48 -2.36
CA ARG A 548 -1.51 4.18 -2.97
C ARG A 548 -3.02 3.95 -3.03
N LYS A 549 -3.55 3.85 -4.24
CA LYS A 549 -4.95 3.44 -4.45
C LYS A 549 -5.02 1.93 -4.38
N VAL A 550 -6.07 1.42 -3.73
CA VAL A 550 -6.41 -0.01 -3.84
C VAL A 550 -6.75 -0.25 -5.31
N PRO A 551 -6.15 -1.22 -6.00
CA PRO A 551 -6.49 -1.52 -7.39
C PRO A 551 -8.00 -1.79 -7.48
N SER A 552 -8.72 -0.96 -8.21
CA SER A 552 -10.09 -1.30 -8.60
C SER A 552 -10.02 -2.22 -9.81
N VAL A 553 -10.80 -3.28 -9.82
CA VAL A 553 -10.84 -4.32 -10.86
C VAL A 553 -11.10 -3.75 -12.27
N ASN A 554 -11.61 -2.51 -12.37
CA ASN A 554 -12.02 -1.86 -13.61
C ASN A 554 -11.07 -0.75 -14.13
N GLN A 555 -9.89 -0.54 -13.54
CA GLN A 555 -8.94 0.40 -14.14
C GLN A 555 -8.14 -0.33 -15.23
N ASN A 556 -8.43 0.03 -16.48
CA ASN A 556 -7.60 -0.33 -17.63
C ASN A 556 -6.14 -0.04 -17.31
N SER A 557 -5.32 -1.08 -17.27
CA SER A 557 -3.91 -1.07 -16.90
C SER A 557 -2.99 -0.33 -17.88
N PHE A 558 -3.55 0.42 -18.84
CA PHE A 558 -2.81 1.17 -19.84
C PHE A 558 -2.42 2.59 -19.43
N LEU A 559 -2.96 3.12 -18.34
CA LEU A 559 -2.54 4.39 -17.80
C LEU A 559 -1.35 4.19 -16.88
N LEU A 560 -0.29 4.97 -17.06
CA LEU A 560 0.83 5.01 -16.13
C LEU A 560 0.29 5.20 -14.72
N GLN A 561 0.61 4.24 -13.85
CA GLN A 561 0.26 4.38 -12.45
C GLN A 561 0.95 5.65 -11.91
N PRO A 562 0.25 6.49 -11.18
CA PRO A 562 0.89 7.65 -10.56
C PRO A 562 1.95 7.15 -9.58
N SER A 563 2.98 7.98 -9.35
CA SER A 563 3.98 7.69 -8.34
C SER A 563 3.33 7.41 -6.98
N VAL A 564 3.85 6.43 -6.27
CA VAL A 564 3.36 6.07 -4.94
C VAL A 564 4.28 6.67 -3.90
N THR A 565 3.71 7.45 -3.01
CA THR A 565 4.38 8.03 -1.85
C THR A 565 3.79 7.43 -0.59
N THR A 566 4.64 7.00 0.32
CA THR A 566 4.24 6.55 1.65
C THR A 566 5.12 7.24 2.69
N PHE A 567 4.49 7.78 3.71
CA PHE A 567 5.17 8.39 4.84
C PHE A 567 4.60 7.82 6.14
N ARG A 568 5.45 7.33 7.00
CA ARG A 568 5.10 6.85 8.33
C ARG A 568 5.94 7.58 9.36
N ALA A 569 5.30 8.11 10.38
CA ALA A 569 5.96 8.63 11.55
C ALA A 569 5.32 8.04 12.79
N SER A 570 6.12 7.59 13.74
CA SER A 570 5.65 7.07 15.02
C SER A 570 6.45 7.66 16.16
N ALA A 571 5.75 7.91 17.26
CA ALA A 571 6.34 8.34 18.51
C ALA A 571 5.72 7.52 19.63
N GLU A 572 6.53 6.99 20.52
CA GLU A 572 6.07 6.27 21.70
C GLU A 572 6.85 6.67 22.94
N THR A 573 6.18 6.55 24.08
CA THR A 573 6.79 6.74 25.39
C THR A 573 6.31 5.64 26.32
N ALA A 574 7.21 5.14 27.15
CA ALA A 574 6.90 4.07 28.10
C ALA A 574 7.25 4.48 29.54
N GLY A 575 6.52 3.92 30.49
CA GLY A 575 6.79 4.01 31.92
C GLY A 575 6.46 5.34 32.60
N ASN A 576 6.16 6.42 31.86
CA ASN A 576 5.95 7.75 32.46
C ASN A 576 4.76 7.81 33.41
N LEU A 577 3.65 7.19 33.06
CA LEU A 577 2.47 7.14 33.94
C LEU A 577 2.78 6.35 35.21
N LEU A 578 3.47 5.23 35.11
CA LEU A 578 3.88 4.43 36.25
C LEU A 578 4.87 5.19 37.13
N TYR A 579 5.82 5.89 36.54
CA TYR A 579 6.79 6.69 37.26
C TYR A 579 6.11 7.82 38.02
N ALA A 580 5.16 8.51 37.42
CA ALA A 580 4.37 9.54 38.07
C ALA A 580 3.57 8.96 39.25
N ILE A 581 2.90 7.83 39.09
CA ILE A 581 2.16 7.15 40.14
C ILE A 581 3.11 6.73 41.27
N SER A 582 4.24 6.07 40.97
CA SER A 582 5.22 5.61 41.94
C SER A 582 5.81 6.78 42.75
N SER A 583 6.07 7.91 42.09
CA SER A 583 6.56 9.12 42.73
C SER A 583 5.51 9.76 43.63
N LEU A 584 4.27 9.90 43.19
CA LEU A 584 3.15 10.48 43.94
C LEU A 584 2.76 9.64 45.16
N THR A 585 2.91 8.32 45.07
CA THR A 585 2.61 7.40 46.18
C THR A 585 3.80 7.20 47.12
N ASN A 586 4.91 7.90 46.91
CA ASN A 586 6.15 7.77 47.69
C ASN A 586 6.65 6.31 47.78
N GLN A 587 6.52 5.55 46.71
CA GLN A 587 7.00 4.19 46.63
C GLN A 587 8.52 4.17 46.84
N LYS A 588 9.02 3.27 47.66
CA LYS A 588 10.46 3.10 47.84
C LYS A 588 11.09 2.39 46.65
N LYS A 589 12.19 2.92 46.14
CA LYS A 589 13.00 2.25 45.16
C LYS A 589 13.66 1.01 45.77
N LYS A 590 13.61 -0.11 45.04
CA LYS A 590 14.35 -1.33 45.33
C LYS A 590 15.41 -1.52 44.24
N ASP A 591 16.67 -1.71 44.64
CA ASP A 591 17.81 -1.82 43.71
C ASP A 591 17.94 -0.59 42.78
N GLY A 592 17.64 0.60 43.29
CA GLY A 592 17.73 1.85 42.54
C GLY A 592 16.56 2.16 41.59
N ALA A 593 15.60 1.24 41.44
CA ALA A 593 14.47 1.40 40.51
C ALA A 593 13.11 1.19 41.20
N TYR A 594 12.07 1.77 40.63
CA TYR A 594 10.69 1.45 40.98
C TYR A 594 10.26 0.15 40.33
N LYS A 595 9.50 -0.67 41.03
CA LYS A 595 9.05 -1.98 40.60
C LYS A 595 7.51 -2.08 40.65
N VAL A 596 6.89 -2.72 39.70
CA VAL A 596 5.47 -3.11 39.66
C VAL A 596 5.41 -4.64 39.59
N PHE A 597 4.63 -5.27 40.47
CA PHE A 597 4.61 -6.73 40.67
C PHE A 597 5.99 -7.35 40.92
N GLY A 598 6.89 -6.62 41.53
CA GLY A 598 8.25 -7.07 41.79
C GLY A 598 9.23 -6.88 40.62
N ILE A 599 8.77 -6.43 39.46
CA ILE A 599 9.53 -6.28 38.24
C ILE A 599 9.77 -4.80 37.92
N GLN A 600 10.97 -4.47 37.48
CA GLN A 600 11.32 -3.13 37.02
C GLN A 600 10.60 -2.83 35.71
N TYR A 601 9.87 -1.72 35.67
CA TYR A 601 9.23 -1.30 34.41
C TYR A 601 10.16 -0.41 33.59
N ALA A 602 10.05 -0.59 32.26
CA ALA A 602 10.83 0.19 31.29
C ALA A 602 10.35 1.64 31.20
N GLN A 603 11.30 2.59 31.16
CA GLN A 603 11.03 4.01 30.93
C GLN A 603 11.92 4.55 29.82
N TYR A 604 11.29 4.89 28.66
CA TYR A 604 11.98 5.39 27.48
C TYR A 604 11.06 6.24 26.60
N VAL A 605 11.66 6.95 25.66
CA VAL A 605 11.01 7.61 24.54
C VAL A 605 11.61 7.05 23.24
N LYS A 606 10.77 6.87 22.22
CA LYS A 606 11.18 6.35 20.92
C LYS A 606 10.45 7.08 19.81
N GLY A 607 11.17 7.44 18.75
CA GLY A 607 10.62 8.04 17.55
C GLY A 607 11.16 7.35 16.30
N GLU A 608 10.29 7.14 15.31
CA GLU A 608 10.65 6.55 14.02
C GLU A 608 9.98 7.31 12.87
N VAL A 609 10.70 7.47 11.78
CA VAL A 609 10.19 8.05 10.53
C VAL A 609 10.65 7.18 9.38
N ASP A 610 9.71 6.76 8.53
CA ASP A 610 9.97 6.02 7.31
C ASP A 610 9.32 6.73 6.13
N PHE A 611 10.06 6.93 5.07
CA PHE A 611 9.61 7.54 3.82
C PHE A 611 9.89 6.60 2.66
N THR A 612 8.89 6.36 1.82
CA THR A 612 9.02 5.55 0.61
C THR A 612 8.44 6.30 -0.58
N TYR A 613 9.18 6.36 -1.67
CA TYR A 613 8.74 6.94 -2.92
C TYR A 613 9.01 5.98 -4.07
N THR A 614 7.98 5.59 -4.79
CA THR A 614 8.10 4.75 -5.98
C THR A 614 7.63 5.54 -7.20
N ARG A 615 8.52 5.78 -8.14
CA ARG A 615 8.23 6.39 -9.44
C ARG A 615 8.13 5.30 -10.49
N PHE A 616 6.99 5.20 -11.15
CA PHE A 616 6.84 4.33 -12.30
C PHE A 616 7.40 5.06 -13.53
N LEU A 617 8.48 4.55 -14.09
CA LEU A 617 9.11 5.10 -15.30
C LEU A 617 8.33 4.70 -16.54
N THR A 618 7.91 3.44 -16.57
CA THR A 618 7.02 2.87 -17.58
C THR A 618 6.02 1.93 -16.92
N SER A 619 5.08 1.36 -17.67
CA SER A 619 4.19 0.30 -17.16
C SER A 619 4.93 -0.96 -16.66
N ARG A 620 6.23 -1.07 -16.96
CA ARG A 620 7.06 -2.25 -16.65
C ARG A 620 8.32 -1.95 -15.86
N GLN A 621 8.58 -0.68 -15.54
CA GLN A 621 9.79 -0.25 -14.84
C GLN A 621 9.44 0.74 -13.75
N ALA A 622 10.07 0.61 -12.60
CA ALA A 622 9.88 1.52 -11.49
C ALA A 622 11.21 1.75 -10.76
N LEU A 623 11.35 2.95 -10.24
CA LEU A 623 12.43 3.31 -9.33
C LEU A 623 11.82 3.55 -7.95
N ALA A 624 12.23 2.77 -6.96
CA ALA A 624 11.76 2.84 -5.59
C ALA A 624 12.89 3.36 -4.69
N PHE A 625 12.57 4.33 -3.88
CA PHE A 625 13.44 4.94 -2.87
C PHE A 625 12.82 4.75 -1.50
N HIS A 626 13.65 4.41 -0.52
CA HIS A 626 13.29 4.33 0.90
C HIS A 626 14.31 5.05 1.74
N ALA A 627 13.84 5.72 2.81
CA ALA A 627 14.67 6.29 3.86
C ALA A 627 14.01 6.08 5.21
N GLY A 628 14.74 5.52 6.15
CA GLY A 628 14.32 5.26 7.50
C GLY A 628 15.23 5.92 8.53
N PHE A 629 14.64 6.48 9.58
CA PHE A 629 15.37 7.02 10.74
C PHE A 629 14.60 6.67 12.01
N GLY A 630 15.31 6.21 13.02
CA GLY A 630 14.77 5.93 14.33
C GLY A 630 15.72 6.35 15.44
N ILE A 631 15.17 6.79 16.54
CA ILE A 631 15.90 7.14 17.77
C ILE A 631 15.10 6.74 18.98
N GLU A 632 15.78 6.17 19.98
CA GLU A 632 15.20 5.88 21.27
C GLU A 632 16.15 6.29 22.39
N TYR A 633 15.57 6.68 23.53
CA TYR A 633 16.35 7.15 24.68
C TYR A 633 15.77 6.61 25.98
N PRO A 634 16.51 5.79 26.74
CA PRO A 634 16.12 5.34 28.06
C PRO A 634 16.45 6.40 29.13
N TYR A 635 15.55 6.63 30.06
CA TYR A 635 15.73 7.58 31.17
C TYR A 635 15.00 7.15 32.45
N GLY A 636 15.20 7.89 33.52
CA GLY A 636 14.45 7.74 34.77
C GLY A 636 14.60 6.36 35.41
N ASN A 637 13.65 5.48 35.21
CA ASN A 637 13.62 4.14 35.80
C ASN A 637 14.43 3.10 35.00
N SER A 638 14.93 3.45 33.81
CA SER A 638 15.64 2.52 32.92
C SER A 638 17.02 3.04 32.55
N SER A 639 18.04 2.20 32.63
CA SER A 639 19.41 2.47 32.17
C SER A 639 19.55 2.18 30.67
N MET A 640 18.75 1.26 30.15
CA MET A 640 18.70 0.85 28.74
C MET A 640 17.26 0.56 28.29
N VAL A 641 17.05 0.51 26.97
CA VAL A 641 15.75 0.13 26.37
C VAL A 641 15.65 -1.39 26.29
N PRO A 642 14.48 -1.99 26.59
CA PRO A 642 14.29 -3.42 26.42
C PRO A 642 14.68 -3.92 25.02
N PHE A 643 15.29 -5.08 24.98
CA PHE A 643 15.81 -5.69 23.74
C PHE A 643 14.79 -5.76 22.62
N GLU A 644 13.53 -6.07 22.94
CA GLU A 644 12.42 -6.17 21.99
C GLU A 644 12.06 -4.82 21.34
N LYS A 645 12.53 -3.72 21.87
CA LYS A 645 12.25 -2.36 21.39
C LYS A 645 13.43 -1.74 20.66
N ARG A 646 14.64 -2.28 20.85
CA ARG A 646 15.86 -1.76 20.21
C ARG A 646 15.85 -1.96 18.71
N PHE A 647 16.62 -1.12 18.01
CA PHE A 647 16.77 -1.21 16.57
C PHE A 647 17.80 -2.28 16.16
N TYR A 648 17.54 -2.88 15.03
CA TYR A 648 18.42 -3.85 14.37
C TYR A 648 18.66 -3.43 12.93
N ALA A 649 19.79 -3.85 12.36
CA ALA A 649 20.13 -3.64 10.97
C ALA A 649 20.53 -4.95 10.28
N GLY A 650 20.44 -4.96 8.93
CA GLY A 650 20.58 -6.15 8.10
C GLY A 650 19.25 -6.86 7.86
N GLY A 651 19.28 -7.82 6.95
CA GLY A 651 18.10 -8.62 6.56
C GLY A 651 17.44 -8.16 5.26
N ALA A 652 16.46 -8.92 4.84
CA ALA A 652 15.82 -8.78 3.54
C ALA A 652 15.13 -7.41 3.29
N ASN A 653 14.75 -6.69 4.34
CA ASN A 653 14.00 -5.42 4.25
C ASN A 653 14.81 -4.19 4.68
N ASN A 654 16.10 -4.35 4.88
CA ASN A 654 17.01 -3.28 5.31
C ASN A 654 18.29 -3.34 4.47
N VAL A 655 19.48 -3.28 5.06
CA VAL A 655 20.76 -3.37 4.35
C VAL A 655 21.04 -4.82 3.95
N ARG A 656 20.73 -5.22 2.72
CA ARG A 656 20.66 -6.60 2.23
C ARG A 656 22.04 -7.28 2.03
N GLY A 657 23.14 -6.58 2.29
CA GLY A 657 24.47 -7.18 2.36
C GLY A 657 24.75 -8.00 3.63
N TRP A 658 23.85 -7.94 4.61
CA TRP A 658 23.94 -8.63 5.91
C TRP A 658 22.70 -9.44 6.19
N SER A 659 22.88 -10.57 6.85
CA SER A 659 21.77 -11.32 7.42
C SER A 659 21.03 -10.49 8.47
N ALA A 660 19.80 -10.90 8.83
CA ALA A 660 19.05 -10.18 9.84
C ALA A 660 19.81 -10.10 11.15
N ARG A 661 19.86 -8.90 11.74
CA ARG A 661 20.52 -8.63 13.03
C ARG A 661 22.03 -8.94 13.04
N THR A 662 22.73 -8.78 11.92
CA THR A 662 24.19 -9.01 11.85
C THR A 662 24.97 -7.78 11.44
N LEU A 663 24.34 -6.58 11.42
CA LEU A 663 25.01 -5.33 11.10
C LEU A 663 25.02 -4.41 12.32
N GLY A 664 26.19 -3.86 12.64
CA GLY A 664 26.40 -2.84 13.67
C GLY A 664 26.36 -3.37 15.10
N PRO A 665 26.29 -2.48 16.10
CA PRO A 665 26.22 -1.02 16.01
C PRO A 665 27.54 -0.35 15.62
N GLY A 666 27.46 0.71 14.82
CA GLY A 666 28.63 1.47 14.37
C GLY A 666 29.68 0.60 13.67
N SER A 667 30.89 0.62 14.20
CA SER A 667 32.00 -0.24 13.74
C SER A 667 32.23 -1.47 14.62
N TYR A 668 31.25 -1.86 15.43
CA TYR A 668 31.33 -3.08 16.25
C TYR A 668 31.57 -4.31 15.38
N ASP A 669 32.64 -5.06 15.71
CA ASP A 669 33.01 -6.30 15.04
C ASP A 669 32.56 -7.50 15.87
N ALA A 670 31.49 -8.12 15.41
CA ALA A 670 30.97 -9.33 16.01
C ALA A 670 31.88 -10.52 15.70
N LYS A 671 32.32 -11.22 16.74
CA LYS A 671 33.26 -12.34 16.61
C LYS A 671 32.61 -13.67 16.30
N ASN A 672 31.32 -13.68 15.87
CA ASN A 672 30.51 -14.87 15.63
C ASN A 672 30.32 -15.79 16.86
N GLU A 673 30.27 -15.19 18.02
CA GLU A 673 29.90 -15.89 19.26
C GLU A 673 28.38 -15.96 19.36
N VAL A 674 27.87 -16.98 20.03
CA VAL A 674 26.41 -17.23 20.24
C VAL A 674 25.67 -16.02 20.83
N VAL A 675 26.39 -15.10 21.44
CA VAL A 675 25.88 -13.92 22.14
C VAL A 675 25.85 -12.67 21.30
N ASP A 676 26.53 -12.68 20.14
CA ASP A 676 26.73 -11.48 19.32
C ASP A 676 25.42 -10.89 18.79
N PHE A 677 24.41 -11.70 18.51
CA PHE A 677 23.12 -11.19 18.03
C PHE A 677 22.42 -10.25 19.05
N ILE A 678 22.70 -10.39 20.35
CA ILE A 678 22.15 -9.51 21.38
C ILE A 678 22.92 -8.19 21.41
N ASN A 679 24.23 -8.23 21.15
CA ASN A 679 25.06 -7.05 21.09
C ASN A 679 24.84 -6.26 19.77
N GLN A 680 24.30 -6.89 18.73
CA GLN A 680 24.02 -6.26 17.43
C GLN A 680 22.68 -5.56 17.41
N CYS A 681 22.45 -4.69 18.39
CA CYS A 681 21.30 -3.81 18.51
C CYS A 681 21.73 -2.38 18.85
N GLY A 682 20.91 -1.41 18.52
CA GLY A 682 21.21 0.02 18.73
C GLY A 682 20.01 0.83 19.16
N ASP A 683 20.29 2.05 19.59
CA ASP A 683 19.31 3.04 20.03
C ASP A 683 19.01 4.07 18.92
N ILE A 684 19.84 4.13 17.90
CA ILE A 684 19.68 4.97 16.70
C ILE A 684 19.74 4.06 15.48
N ARG A 685 18.85 4.28 14.51
CA ARG A 685 18.80 3.60 13.20
C ARG A 685 18.80 4.63 12.09
N PHE A 686 19.59 4.39 11.07
CA PHE A 686 19.49 5.10 9.81
C PHE A 686 19.65 4.11 8.66
N ASP A 687 18.74 4.15 7.70
CA ASP A 687 18.81 3.33 6.49
C ASP A 687 18.25 4.08 5.28
N ILE A 688 18.84 3.80 4.12
CA ILE A 688 18.46 4.33 2.83
C ILE A 688 18.62 3.24 1.78
N SER A 689 17.64 3.12 0.90
CA SER A 689 17.63 2.12 -0.17
C SER A 689 17.13 2.72 -1.48
N LEU A 690 17.79 2.32 -2.56
CA LEU A 690 17.39 2.63 -3.92
C LEU A 690 17.26 1.33 -4.70
N GLU A 691 16.10 1.11 -5.32
CA GLU A 691 15.81 -0.13 -6.03
C GLU A 691 15.20 0.17 -7.40
N TYR A 692 15.84 -0.28 -8.47
CA TYR A 692 15.30 -0.29 -9.82
C TYR A 692 14.65 -1.63 -10.11
N ARG A 693 13.34 -1.61 -10.37
CA ARG A 693 12.47 -2.77 -10.62
C ARG A 693 12.11 -2.81 -12.10
N PHE A 694 12.15 -4.00 -12.71
CA PHE A 694 11.79 -4.17 -14.11
C PHE A 694 11.18 -5.54 -14.37
N LYS A 695 10.10 -5.58 -15.17
CA LYS A 695 9.45 -6.84 -15.56
C LYS A 695 10.32 -7.60 -16.56
N LEU A 696 10.51 -8.88 -16.30
CA LEU A 696 11.25 -9.79 -17.18
C LEU A 696 10.30 -10.47 -18.16
N PHE A 697 9.63 -11.50 -17.69
CA PHE A 697 8.66 -12.27 -18.45
C PHE A 697 7.73 -12.99 -17.47
N TRP A 698 6.52 -13.33 -17.93
CA TRP A 698 5.51 -14.01 -17.15
C TRP A 698 5.34 -13.36 -15.76
N VAL A 699 5.56 -14.10 -14.67
CA VAL A 699 5.51 -13.59 -13.28
C VAL A 699 6.84 -13.05 -12.78
N PHE A 700 7.91 -13.12 -13.57
CA PHE A 700 9.25 -12.74 -13.13
C PHE A 700 9.49 -11.24 -13.28
N GLU A 701 9.99 -10.65 -12.21
CA GLU A 701 10.54 -9.30 -12.18
C GLU A 701 11.99 -9.35 -11.71
N GLY A 702 12.85 -8.55 -12.32
CA GLY A 702 14.18 -8.29 -11.87
C GLY A 702 14.25 -7.03 -11.00
N ALA A 703 15.20 -6.98 -10.10
CA ALA A 703 15.55 -5.77 -9.39
C ALA A 703 17.08 -5.63 -9.25
N LEU A 704 17.53 -4.38 -9.31
CA LEU A 704 18.88 -3.99 -8.93
C LEU A 704 18.75 -3.01 -7.77
N PHE A 705 19.58 -3.16 -6.75
CA PHE A 705 19.44 -2.34 -5.57
C PHE A 705 20.77 -1.90 -4.99
N MET A 706 20.71 -0.79 -4.27
CA MET A 706 21.78 -0.27 -3.44
C MET A 706 21.17 0.12 -2.10
N ASP A 707 21.74 -0.38 -1.03
CA ASP A 707 21.32 -0.11 0.33
C ASP A 707 22.48 0.49 1.12
N ALA A 708 22.19 1.43 2.02
CA ALA A 708 23.16 1.92 2.98
C ALA A 708 22.46 2.18 4.32
N GLY A 709 23.15 1.94 5.41
CA GLY A 709 22.59 2.17 6.74
C GLY A 709 23.44 1.59 7.85
N ASN A 710 23.05 1.89 9.08
CA ASN A 710 23.61 1.29 10.28
C ASN A 710 22.72 1.57 11.48
N ILE A 711 23.04 0.97 12.59
CA ILE A 711 22.53 1.29 13.91
C ILE A 711 23.68 1.80 14.80
N TRP A 712 23.35 2.55 15.84
CA TRP A 712 24.31 3.03 16.84
C TRP A 712 23.69 3.02 18.21
N THR A 713 24.53 3.02 19.24
CA THR A 713 24.10 3.21 20.63
C THR A 713 24.18 4.68 21.01
N ILE A 714 23.26 5.13 21.85
CA ILE A 714 23.27 6.50 22.39
C ILE A 714 24.12 6.62 23.67
N LYS A 715 24.43 5.49 24.29
CA LYS A 715 25.33 5.37 25.42
C LYS A 715 26.53 4.51 25.02
N ASN A 716 27.67 4.77 25.64
CA ASN A 716 28.87 3.95 25.43
C ASN A 716 28.77 2.70 26.31
N TYR A 717 28.60 1.54 25.67
CA TYR A 717 28.57 0.24 26.37
C TYR A 717 29.91 -0.47 26.14
N GLU A 718 30.49 -1.00 27.22
CA GLU A 718 31.77 -1.71 27.14
C GLU A 718 31.73 -2.92 26.23
N ASN A 719 30.61 -3.59 26.14
CA ASN A 719 30.39 -4.77 25.31
C ASN A 719 30.11 -4.47 23.83
N GLN A 720 30.02 -3.18 23.48
CA GLN A 720 29.80 -2.74 22.09
C GLN A 720 30.85 -1.69 21.68
N PRO A 721 32.15 -2.03 21.68
CA PRO A 721 33.19 -1.08 21.32
C PRO A 721 33.01 -0.61 19.88
N GLY A 722 33.07 0.71 19.66
CA GLY A 722 32.78 1.31 18.34
C GLY A 722 31.31 1.49 18.01
N GLY A 723 30.39 1.07 18.92
CA GLY A 723 28.92 1.21 18.71
C GLY A 723 28.35 2.59 19.04
N PHE A 724 29.07 3.39 19.83
CA PHE A 724 28.60 4.69 20.29
C PHE A 724 28.54 5.73 19.18
N PHE A 725 27.39 6.37 19.00
CA PHE A 725 27.16 7.37 17.97
C PHE A 725 28.04 8.61 18.16
N ARG A 726 28.77 8.94 17.12
CA ARG A 726 29.54 10.18 17.01
C ARG A 726 29.29 10.80 15.65
N PHE A 727 28.73 11.98 15.60
CA PHE A 727 28.38 12.64 14.33
C PHE A 727 29.55 12.71 13.33
N ARG A 728 30.79 12.92 13.84
CA ARG A 728 32.00 12.96 13.02
C ARG A 728 32.30 11.65 12.31
N ASN A 729 31.92 10.52 12.90
CA ASN A 729 32.22 9.17 12.41
C ASN A 729 31.06 8.54 11.69
N ALA A 730 29.84 9.03 11.85
CA ALA A 730 28.63 8.41 11.37
C ALA A 730 28.66 8.05 9.88
N PHE A 731 29.24 8.90 9.03
CA PHE A 731 29.39 8.61 7.60
C PHE A 731 30.42 7.53 7.29
N LYS A 732 31.47 7.40 8.11
CA LYS A 732 32.48 6.34 7.96
C LYS A 732 31.98 4.99 8.46
N GLU A 733 31.02 5.02 9.35
CA GLU A 733 30.38 3.85 9.96
C GLU A 733 29.13 3.40 9.19
N LEU A 734 28.75 4.10 8.09
CA LEU A 734 27.65 3.65 7.22
C LEU A 734 28.09 2.40 6.46
N ALA A 735 27.39 1.30 6.69
CA ALA A 735 27.49 0.11 5.87
C ALA A 735 26.82 0.34 4.52
N ALA A 736 27.37 -0.21 3.45
CA ALA A 736 26.78 -0.15 2.13
C ALA A 736 26.74 -1.53 1.46
N ALA A 737 25.67 -1.79 0.75
CA ALA A 737 25.45 -3.02 -0.01
C ALA A 737 24.91 -2.70 -1.40
N TYR A 738 25.16 -3.61 -2.33
CA TYR A 738 24.56 -3.63 -3.66
C TYR A 738 24.11 -5.04 -3.99
N GLY A 739 23.20 -5.16 -4.95
CA GLY A 739 22.78 -6.51 -5.30
C GLY A 739 21.73 -6.56 -6.39
N ALA A 740 21.36 -7.79 -6.67
CA ALA A 740 20.31 -8.10 -7.62
C ALA A 740 19.27 -9.02 -6.98
N GLY A 741 18.03 -8.91 -7.43
CA GLY A 741 16.96 -9.73 -6.92
C GLY A 741 16.03 -10.21 -8.01
N LEU A 742 15.44 -11.35 -7.78
CA LEU A 742 14.39 -11.95 -8.58
C LEU A 742 13.08 -11.94 -7.78
N ARG A 743 12.02 -11.49 -8.43
CA ARG A 743 10.67 -11.46 -7.86
C ARG A 743 9.76 -12.32 -8.70
N LEU A 744 8.87 -13.05 -8.04
CA LEU A 744 7.80 -13.81 -8.65
C LEU A 744 6.47 -13.19 -8.22
N ASP A 745 5.89 -12.38 -9.09
CA ASP A 745 4.63 -11.69 -8.86
C ASP A 745 3.44 -12.55 -9.32
N PHE A 746 2.76 -13.16 -8.37
CA PHE A 746 1.56 -13.97 -8.59
C PHE A 746 0.27 -13.15 -8.48
N THR A 747 0.34 -11.82 -8.47
CA THR A 747 -0.80 -10.90 -8.31
C THR A 747 -1.32 -10.81 -6.87
N TYR A 748 -1.49 -11.94 -6.18
CA TYR A 748 -1.97 -12.02 -4.80
C TYR A 748 -0.85 -12.00 -3.77
N PHE A 749 0.32 -12.49 -4.14
CA PHE A 749 1.53 -12.46 -3.32
C PHE A 749 2.75 -12.40 -4.22
N LEU A 750 3.82 -11.87 -3.68
CA LEU A 750 5.10 -11.72 -4.37
C LEU A 750 6.16 -12.46 -3.56
N LEU A 751 6.83 -13.43 -4.19
CA LEU A 751 8.01 -14.06 -3.63
C LEU A 751 9.26 -13.31 -4.11
N ARG A 752 10.23 -13.17 -3.23
CA ARG A 752 11.45 -12.42 -3.50
C ARG A 752 12.67 -13.22 -3.11
N LEU A 753 13.63 -13.25 -4.01
CA LEU A 753 14.95 -13.81 -3.84
C LEU A 753 15.96 -12.68 -4.09
N ASP A 754 16.66 -12.23 -3.07
CA ASP A 754 17.68 -11.19 -3.19
C ASP A 754 19.06 -11.75 -2.89
N LEU A 755 20.03 -11.37 -3.71
CA LEU A 755 21.44 -11.58 -3.49
C LEU A 755 22.09 -10.23 -3.23
N GLY A 756 22.50 -10.00 -2.00
CA GLY A 756 23.20 -8.81 -1.57
C GLY A 756 24.69 -9.03 -1.43
N MET A 757 25.48 -8.06 -1.84
CA MET A 757 26.93 -8.00 -1.69
C MET A 757 27.33 -6.80 -0.85
N LYS A 758 28.25 -6.97 0.09
CA LYS A 758 28.79 -5.88 0.89
C LYS A 758 29.65 -4.98 0.00
N ALA A 759 29.35 -3.69 -0.03
CA ALA A 759 30.17 -2.68 -0.69
C ALA A 759 31.15 -2.01 0.28
N HIS A 760 30.64 -1.63 1.46
CA HIS A 760 31.39 -1.07 2.55
C HIS A 760 31.00 -1.72 3.87
N ASN A 761 31.96 -2.25 4.62
CA ASN A 761 31.75 -2.87 5.93
C ASN A 761 32.51 -2.11 7.02
N PRO A 762 31.87 -1.33 7.88
CA PRO A 762 32.55 -0.53 8.89
C PRO A 762 33.20 -1.34 10.03
N ALA A 763 32.83 -2.61 10.19
CA ALA A 763 33.45 -3.52 11.15
C ALA A 763 34.83 -4.02 10.71
N MET A 764 35.17 -3.93 9.41
CA MET A 764 36.43 -4.40 8.85
C MET A 764 37.45 -3.27 8.81
N ASN A 765 38.22 -3.10 9.88
CA ASN A 765 39.17 -1.99 10.01
C ASN A 765 40.33 -2.01 8.98
N GLN A 766 40.74 -3.18 8.46
CA GLN A 766 41.88 -3.30 7.52
C GLN A 766 41.40 -3.22 6.06
N GLU A 767 40.24 -3.76 5.73
CA GLU A 767 39.67 -3.76 4.38
C GLU A 767 38.19 -3.34 4.40
N PRO A 768 37.87 -2.08 4.67
CA PRO A 768 36.49 -1.65 4.84
C PRO A 768 35.66 -1.63 3.53
N TRP A 769 36.33 -1.80 2.38
CA TRP A 769 35.70 -1.75 1.05
C TRP A 769 35.75 -3.09 0.32
N PRO A 770 34.96 -4.11 0.69
CA PRO A 770 34.89 -5.40 0.01
C PRO A 770 34.57 -5.30 -1.49
N ILE A 771 33.93 -4.22 -1.94
CA ILE A 771 33.64 -4.01 -3.37
C ILE A 771 34.89 -3.97 -4.25
N ILE A 772 36.07 -3.62 -3.68
CA ILE A 772 37.35 -3.58 -4.42
C ILE A 772 37.87 -5.01 -4.61
N HIS A 773 37.78 -5.87 -3.59
CA HIS A 773 38.18 -7.26 -3.61
C HIS A 773 37.05 -8.16 -3.08
N PRO A 774 35.96 -8.39 -3.86
CA PRO A 774 34.81 -9.12 -3.40
C PRO A 774 35.11 -10.60 -3.17
N ASN A 775 34.66 -11.11 -2.03
CA ASN A 775 34.73 -12.52 -1.68
C ASN A 775 33.33 -13.06 -1.45
N TRP A 776 32.90 -14.02 -2.30
CA TRP A 776 31.56 -14.58 -2.25
C TRP A 776 31.16 -15.17 -0.90
N HIS A 777 32.08 -15.86 -0.24
CA HIS A 777 31.80 -16.55 1.03
C HIS A 777 31.67 -15.58 2.21
N ARG A 778 32.38 -14.46 2.15
CA ARG A 778 32.41 -13.44 3.22
C ARG A 778 31.36 -12.34 3.00
N ASP A 779 31.19 -11.94 1.74
CA ASP A 779 30.53 -10.68 1.41
C ASP A 779 29.13 -10.86 0.79
N ALA A 780 28.79 -12.09 0.31
CA ALA A 780 27.49 -12.38 -0.26
C ALA A 780 26.47 -12.83 0.81
N THR A 781 25.27 -12.31 0.71
CA THR A 781 24.14 -12.73 1.55
C THR A 781 22.93 -12.99 0.67
N PHE A 782 22.30 -14.12 0.88
CA PHE A 782 21.10 -14.52 0.17
C PHE A 782 19.87 -14.35 1.06
N HIS A 783 18.81 -13.71 0.52
CA HIS A 783 17.56 -13.49 1.23
C HIS A 783 16.40 -14.08 0.46
N PHE A 784 15.54 -14.80 1.18
CA PHE A 784 14.21 -15.18 0.75
C PHE A 784 13.18 -14.39 1.53
N ALA A 785 12.22 -13.75 0.85
CA ALA A 785 11.19 -12.96 1.51
C ALA A 785 9.89 -12.93 0.71
N VAL A 786 8.81 -12.50 1.35
CA VAL A 786 7.50 -12.30 0.75
C VAL A 786 7.18 -10.81 0.72
N GLY A 787 6.74 -10.31 -0.43
CA GLY A 787 6.45 -8.87 -0.63
C GLY A 787 7.66 -8.03 -1.05
N TYR A 788 7.40 -6.75 -1.37
CA TYR A 788 8.47 -5.78 -1.62
C TYR A 788 9.17 -5.39 -0.31
N PRO A 789 10.45 -4.97 -0.35
CA PRO A 789 11.19 -4.63 0.87
C PRO A 789 10.62 -3.38 1.57
N PHE A 790 9.98 -2.48 0.80
CA PHE A 790 9.39 -1.22 1.28
C PHE A 790 8.29 -0.70 0.36
#